data_839237293bc000c1ca96f3bc60d84c6e
#
_entry.id   839237293bc000c1ca96f3bc60d84c6e
#
_cell.length_a   1.000
_cell.length_b   1.000
_cell.length_c   1.000
_cell.angle_alpha   90.00
_cell.angle_beta   90.00
_cell.angle_gamma   90.00
#
_symmetry.space_group_name_H-M   'P 1'
#
loop_
_entity.id
_entity.type
_entity.pdbx_description
1 polymer ?
#
loop_
_entity_poly.entity_id
_entity_poly.type
_entity_poly.pdbx_seq_one_letter_code
_entity_poly.pdbx_strand_id
1 'polypeptide(L)'
;MMRYYPISLLAIAAATHAFASVAVTSPAANSTVTSPVHYVATATTNTCSKGVASMGVYVNNKLIYTVKGTSLNTYVTLAAGAEHTVVEEWDYCGGASYTTINLTVKSSTPQGPTVSIQSSPTSISEGESSTLTVTAGNATQVTVSGSDGSTYNLQPTGGTQVVTPSSTTTYTAEATGAGGNASATTTVAVGSSGGLQSINHVIFMLQENHSFDNYFGMLNPYRVSNGWNVGDDGQVYTVDGIDNKLNTSNVNDEGVSIPLFKLKSTCIDDDSSAWLESYGDVNRYNFLTTRPILMDGFVHVAEGFAKSCVASKTCSGGFTDVAGQRAMGYYDQTFLNYYYYMASQFAVSDRWFSPVSSKSAPNRIATFTGGTTQGLVFDPGSDDHVAPVNIPTIFQELDNANVSWKVYYSAVDGYCLAGNPCGSGSGNYPATYLIDFTYYHKYLYANPTHAACTGTTKPSSVVGDTSNYFCIDTNHVAPLTMYFNDLNNGTLPSFSFIESGSGLNDEHPGSAQSVLNGESAVARILNAFMTSSEWKDSVFFFSYDEGGGPYDHVPPVPGHSNDNTDASLGTIPDIATIAVNSDSYEPCLPSGGTATLHCDLKSSSPGAHSGDAAAASGFAAQLGFRVPNMVISPFVRRHYVSHIPMDHTAVIKFVENRFIGSSTHLTARDAAQSNLLDFFDFTNVPWANPPTPPAPVTPTSLGYNPCTPASMGP
;
A
#
# COMPACT_ATOMS: atom_id res chain seq x y z
N MET A 1 55.80 -37.82 49.16
CA MET A 1 56.76 -36.73 49.41
C MET A 1 57.72 -36.70 48.24
N MET A 2 57.55 -35.81 47.30
CA MET A 2 58.53 -35.54 46.26
C MET A 2 58.61 -34.02 46.14
N ARG A 3 59.77 -33.50 46.41
CA ARG A 3 60.13 -32.08 46.34
C ARG A 3 60.46 -31.75 44.89
N TYR A 4 59.84 -30.75 44.30
CA TYR A 4 60.26 -30.13 43.04
C TYR A 4 61.16 -28.95 43.36
N TYR A 5 62.33 -28.93 42.73
CA TYR A 5 63.23 -27.77 42.65
C TYR A 5 62.90 -26.94 41.41
N PRO A 6 62.88 -25.59 41.45
CA PRO A 6 62.72 -24.81 40.27
C PRO A 6 64.06 -24.64 39.52
N ILE A 7 64.06 -24.89 38.21
CA ILE A 7 65.15 -24.58 37.29
C ILE A 7 64.96 -23.12 36.87
N SER A 8 65.95 -22.28 37.30
CA SER A 8 66.02 -20.87 36.80
C SER A 8 66.55 -20.86 35.41
N LEU A 9 65.71 -20.46 34.43
CA LEU A 9 66.15 -20.17 33.05
C LEU A 9 66.76 -18.76 33.03
N LEU A 10 68.06 -18.68 32.75
CA LEU A 10 68.77 -17.43 32.52
C LEU A 10 68.42 -16.94 31.11
N ALA A 11 67.63 -15.88 31.00
CA ALA A 11 67.33 -15.23 29.73
C ALA A 11 68.53 -14.41 29.30
N ILE A 12 69.23 -14.86 28.28
CA ILE A 12 70.24 -14.08 27.54
C ILE A 12 69.49 -13.06 26.69
N ALA A 13 69.51 -11.79 27.10
CA ALA A 13 69.03 -10.69 26.27
C ALA A 13 70.01 -10.52 25.08
N ALA A 14 69.60 -11.03 23.93
CA ALA A 14 70.26 -10.65 22.67
C ALA A 14 69.90 -9.18 22.37
N ALA A 15 70.88 -8.29 22.53
CA ALA A 15 70.74 -6.92 22.05
C ALA A 15 70.66 -6.96 20.51
N THR A 16 69.47 -6.89 19.95
CA THR A 16 69.28 -6.62 18.54
C THR A 16 69.72 -5.20 18.25
N HIS A 17 70.80 -5.03 17.54
CA HIS A 17 71.18 -3.75 16.98
C HIS A 17 70.07 -3.35 16.00
N ALA A 18 69.23 -2.41 16.37
CA ALA A 18 68.23 -1.83 15.47
C ALA A 18 69.00 -1.00 14.40
N PHE A 19 68.95 -1.49 13.17
CA PHE A 19 69.42 -0.71 12.03
C PHE A 19 68.39 0.42 11.76
N ALA A 20 68.86 1.58 11.25
CA ALA A 20 67.96 2.59 10.73
C ALA A 20 67.03 1.96 9.72
N SER A 21 65.70 2.12 9.89
CA SER A 21 64.75 1.47 9.02
C SER A 21 63.42 2.22 8.93
N VAL A 22 62.84 2.18 7.76
CA VAL A 22 61.47 2.63 7.50
C VAL A 22 60.61 1.40 7.31
N ALA A 23 59.67 1.21 8.23
CA ALA A 23 58.67 0.11 8.15
C ALA A 23 57.36 0.68 7.59
N VAL A 24 56.97 0.20 6.41
CA VAL A 24 55.69 0.61 5.79
C VAL A 24 54.67 -0.52 6.00
N THR A 25 53.59 -0.19 6.65
CA THR A 25 52.49 -1.12 6.92
C THR A 25 51.36 -1.02 5.88
N SER A 26 51.27 0.11 5.18
CA SER A 26 50.36 0.32 4.05
C SER A 26 50.98 1.35 3.09
N PRO A 27 50.86 1.13 1.77
CA PRO A 27 50.37 -0.05 1.08
C PRO A 27 51.40 -1.18 1.10
N ALA A 28 50.97 -2.41 0.86
CA ALA A 28 51.87 -3.54 0.70
C ALA A 28 52.64 -3.41 -0.62
N ALA A 29 53.94 -3.74 -0.59
CA ALA A 29 54.78 -3.71 -1.79
C ALA A 29 54.25 -4.66 -2.87
N ASN A 30 54.31 -4.24 -4.13
CA ASN A 30 53.78 -4.96 -5.30
C ASN A 30 52.27 -5.19 -5.29
N SER A 31 51.53 -4.47 -4.47
CA SER A 31 50.05 -4.56 -4.43
C SER A 31 49.41 -3.77 -5.56
N THR A 32 48.16 -4.18 -5.89
CA THR A 32 47.28 -3.39 -6.76
C THR A 32 46.34 -2.59 -5.91
N VAL A 33 46.35 -1.28 -6.05
CA VAL A 33 45.59 -0.30 -5.22
C VAL A 33 44.74 0.62 -6.05
N THR A 34 43.84 1.35 -5.39
CA THR A 34 43.08 2.44 -6.01
C THR A 34 43.58 3.77 -5.47
N SER A 35 43.58 4.81 -6.29
CA SER A 35 43.93 6.17 -5.86
C SER A 35 42.70 6.86 -5.23
N PRO A 36 42.90 7.63 -4.14
CA PRO A 36 44.14 7.90 -3.44
C PRO A 36 44.62 6.76 -2.57
N VAL A 37 45.92 6.55 -2.50
CA VAL A 37 46.60 5.42 -1.80
C VAL A 37 46.93 5.83 -0.37
N HIS A 38 46.57 4.97 0.60
CA HIS A 38 46.83 5.21 2.01
C HIS A 38 48.22 4.73 2.41
N TYR A 39 49.10 5.65 2.78
CA TYR A 39 50.44 5.37 3.28
C TYR A 39 50.47 5.44 4.80
N VAL A 40 50.89 4.37 5.43
CA VAL A 40 51.13 4.26 6.87
C VAL A 40 52.53 3.68 7.08
N ALA A 41 53.36 4.41 7.76
CA ALA A 41 54.74 3.99 8.01
C ALA A 41 55.25 4.51 9.33
N THR A 42 56.25 3.83 9.87
CA THR A 42 57.03 4.26 11.03
C THR A 42 58.54 4.16 10.71
N ALA A 43 59.32 5.02 11.33
CA ALA A 43 60.76 5.07 11.12
C ALA A 43 61.53 5.07 12.43
N THR A 44 62.69 4.44 12.38
CA THR A 44 63.70 4.46 13.45
C THR A 44 65.07 4.77 12.86
N THR A 45 65.92 5.52 13.59
CA THR A 45 67.33 5.73 13.24
C THR A 45 68.23 5.33 14.39
N ASN A 46 69.38 4.75 14.07
CA ASN A 46 70.46 4.43 15.02
C ASN A 46 71.75 5.24 14.74
N THR A 47 71.73 6.06 13.68
CA THR A 47 72.83 6.91 13.26
C THR A 47 72.81 8.28 13.91
N CYS A 48 71.68 8.63 14.50
CA CYS A 48 71.44 9.92 15.14
C CYS A 48 70.80 9.81 16.53
N SER A 49 71.50 10.22 17.57
CA SER A 49 70.97 10.23 18.95
C SER A 49 69.80 11.21 19.16
N LYS A 50 69.63 12.17 18.25
CA LYS A 50 68.51 13.10 18.26
C LYS A 50 67.24 12.55 17.61
N GLY A 51 67.33 11.35 17.02
CA GLY A 51 66.19 10.65 16.41
C GLY A 51 65.85 11.10 14.99
N VAL A 52 64.74 10.60 14.48
CA VAL A 52 64.19 10.92 13.16
C VAL A 52 63.58 12.34 13.17
N ALA A 53 63.93 13.15 12.21
CA ALA A 53 63.47 14.52 12.05
C ALA A 53 62.14 14.60 11.27
N SER A 54 62.03 13.84 10.17
CA SER A 54 60.85 13.83 9.29
C SER A 54 60.79 12.57 8.47
N MET A 55 59.61 12.31 7.92
CA MET A 55 59.37 11.28 6.94
C MET A 55 58.70 11.86 5.70
N GLY A 56 58.89 11.25 4.55
CA GLY A 56 58.27 11.70 3.29
C GLY A 56 57.90 10.57 2.36
N VAL A 57 57.06 10.86 1.40
CA VAL A 57 56.67 9.96 0.32
C VAL A 57 57.12 10.55 -1.00
N TYR A 58 57.88 9.79 -1.75
CA TYR A 58 58.25 10.06 -3.13
C TYR A 58 57.38 9.21 -4.07
N VAL A 59 57.07 9.82 -5.20
CA VAL A 59 56.43 9.12 -6.34
C VAL A 59 57.28 9.44 -7.57
N ASN A 60 57.79 8.40 -8.22
CA ASN A 60 58.61 8.52 -9.40
C ASN A 60 59.74 9.51 -9.22
N ASN A 61 60.46 9.41 -8.08
CA ASN A 61 61.56 10.27 -7.63
C ASN A 61 61.21 11.72 -7.30
N LYS A 62 59.91 12.08 -7.22
CA LYS A 62 59.47 13.39 -6.78
C LYS A 62 58.89 13.31 -5.38
N LEU A 63 59.37 14.10 -4.46
CA LEU A 63 58.83 14.26 -3.11
C LEU A 63 57.45 14.93 -3.19
N ILE A 64 56.41 14.28 -2.66
CA ILE A 64 55.06 14.75 -2.75
C ILE A 64 54.40 14.96 -1.38
N TYR A 65 54.96 14.37 -0.34
CA TYR A 65 54.48 14.55 1.02
C TYR A 65 55.58 14.49 2.04
N THR A 66 55.54 15.30 3.09
CA THR A 66 56.44 15.26 4.25
C THR A 66 55.68 15.50 5.55
N VAL A 67 56.14 14.85 6.61
CA VAL A 67 55.63 15.00 7.96
C VAL A 67 56.80 14.95 8.95
N LYS A 68 56.76 15.76 10.02
CA LYS A 68 57.79 15.73 11.10
C LYS A 68 57.54 14.55 12.03
N GLY A 69 58.63 13.94 12.50
CA GLY A 69 58.59 12.87 13.48
C GLY A 69 58.72 11.49 12.86
N THR A 70 58.42 10.47 13.66
CA THR A 70 58.70 9.04 13.41
C THR A 70 57.57 8.24 12.79
N SER A 71 56.45 8.88 12.48
CA SER A 71 55.25 8.21 11.92
C SER A 71 54.64 9.04 10.80
N LEU A 72 54.16 8.33 9.79
CA LEU A 72 53.51 8.88 8.61
C LEU A 72 52.15 8.16 8.43
N ASN A 73 51.10 8.94 8.28
CA ASN A 73 49.75 8.45 7.96
C ASN A 73 49.07 9.49 7.04
N THR A 74 48.97 9.13 5.75
CA THR A 74 48.46 10.08 4.75
C THR A 74 47.90 9.35 3.53
N TYR A 75 47.08 10.10 2.77
CA TYR A 75 46.58 9.64 1.46
C TYR A 75 47.28 10.41 0.35
N VAL A 76 47.74 9.70 -0.66
CA VAL A 76 48.43 10.25 -1.81
C VAL A 76 47.71 9.91 -3.09
N THR A 77 47.39 10.91 -3.91
CA THR A 77 46.80 10.72 -5.23
C THR A 77 47.90 10.29 -6.20
N LEU A 78 47.75 9.07 -6.78
CA LEU A 78 48.65 8.48 -7.78
C LEU A 78 47.95 8.36 -9.13
N ALA A 79 48.72 8.43 -10.21
CA ALA A 79 48.21 8.15 -11.53
C ALA A 79 47.93 6.65 -11.73
N ALA A 80 47.02 6.32 -12.68
CA ALA A 80 46.81 4.92 -13.01
C ALA A 80 48.03 4.35 -13.78
N GLY A 81 48.42 3.14 -13.42
CA GLY A 81 49.59 2.47 -13.99
C GLY A 81 50.54 1.94 -12.94
N ALA A 82 51.74 1.56 -13.36
CA ALA A 82 52.81 1.18 -12.47
C ALA A 82 53.45 2.44 -11.85
N GLU A 83 53.50 2.49 -10.54
CA GLU A 83 54.04 3.61 -9.79
C GLU A 83 55.21 3.12 -8.91
N HIS A 84 56.36 3.79 -9.02
CA HIS A 84 57.50 3.58 -8.16
C HIS A 84 57.41 4.60 -7.00
N THR A 85 57.16 4.11 -5.78
CA THR A 85 57.07 4.98 -4.61
C THR A 85 58.11 4.60 -3.58
N VAL A 86 58.57 5.61 -2.82
CA VAL A 86 59.55 5.46 -1.76
C VAL A 86 59.07 6.20 -0.52
N VAL A 87 59.07 5.52 0.61
CA VAL A 87 58.90 6.17 1.91
C VAL A 87 60.30 6.34 2.54
N GLU A 88 60.71 7.54 2.79
CA GLU A 88 62.02 7.91 3.30
C GLU A 88 61.94 8.66 4.63
N GLU A 89 62.87 8.42 5.50
CA GLU A 89 63.05 9.21 6.72
C GLU A 89 64.37 9.97 6.65
N TRP A 90 64.42 11.12 7.28
CA TRP A 90 65.62 11.93 7.51
C TRP A 90 65.76 12.15 9.01
N ASP A 91 67.01 11.95 9.49
CA ASP A 91 67.34 12.18 10.88
C ASP A 91 67.92 13.59 11.14
N TYR A 92 67.99 14.02 12.40
CA TYR A 92 68.55 15.31 12.78
C TYR A 92 70.05 15.46 12.55
N CYS A 93 70.72 14.40 12.14
CA CYS A 93 72.18 14.38 11.90
C CYS A 93 72.54 14.37 10.40
N GLY A 94 71.54 14.39 9.51
CA GLY A 94 71.73 14.38 8.05
C GLY A 94 71.75 12.99 7.45
N GLY A 95 71.43 11.95 8.22
CA GLY A 95 71.23 10.59 7.74
C GLY A 95 69.82 10.39 7.16
N ALA A 96 69.67 9.41 6.29
CA ALA A 96 68.39 8.99 5.74
C ALA A 96 68.33 7.52 5.53
N SER A 97 67.14 6.92 5.67
CA SER A 97 66.84 5.53 5.23
C SER A 97 65.49 5.48 4.56
N TYR A 98 65.31 4.52 3.70
CA TYR A 98 64.06 4.44 2.90
C TYR A 98 63.60 3.03 2.64
N THR A 99 62.33 2.89 2.30
CA THR A 99 61.73 1.66 1.81
C THR A 99 61.02 1.94 0.48
N THR A 100 61.36 1.14 -0.52
CA THR A 100 60.76 1.24 -1.85
C THR A 100 59.50 0.36 -1.93
N ILE A 101 58.46 0.92 -2.54
CA ILE A 101 57.15 0.27 -2.72
C ILE A 101 56.72 0.47 -4.18
N ASN A 102 56.76 -0.58 -4.95
CA ASN A 102 56.21 -0.58 -6.29
C ASN A 102 54.71 -0.93 -6.19
N LEU A 103 53.87 -0.18 -6.90
CA LEU A 103 52.44 -0.37 -6.89
C LEU A 103 51.90 -0.44 -8.33
N THR A 104 50.74 -1.09 -8.49
CA THR A 104 49.93 -0.95 -9.68
C THR A 104 48.65 -0.23 -9.29
N VAL A 105 48.45 0.99 -9.78
CA VAL A 105 47.23 1.78 -9.52
C VAL A 105 46.21 1.47 -10.61
N LYS A 106 45.06 0.94 -10.20
CA LYS A 106 43.96 0.67 -11.15
C LYS A 106 43.46 1.97 -11.75
N SER A 107 43.25 2.01 -13.07
CA SER A 107 42.49 3.05 -13.71
C SER A 107 41.05 2.93 -13.21
N SER A 108 40.51 3.93 -12.55
CA SER A 108 39.09 4.02 -12.34
C SER A 108 38.48 4.44 -13.69
N THR A 109 37.89 3.51 -14.39
CA THR A 109 36.93 3.87 -15.43
C THR A 109 35.81 4.61 -14.72
N PRO A 110 35.49 5.85 -15.07
CA PRO A 110 34.37 6.54 -14.42
C PRO A 110 33.11 5.70 -14.64
N GLN A 111 32.39 5.41 -13.56
CA GLN A 111 31.11 4.76 -13.65
C GLN A 111 30.15 5.67 -14.42
N GLY A 112 29.45 5.10 -15.39
CA GLY A 112 28.47 5.85 -16.17
C GLY A 112 27.37 6.44 -15.28
N PRO A 113 26.79 7.58 -15.68
CA PRO A 113 25.66 8.15 -14.96
C PRO A 113 24.46 7.21 -15.01
N THR A 114 23.59 7.35 -14.03
CA THR A 114 22.25 6.73 -13.97
C THR A 114 21.23 7.84 -13.82
N VAL A 115 20.03 7.64 -14.37
CA VAL A 115 18.92 8.58 -14.22
C VAL A 115 17.58 7.83 -14.25
N SER A 116 16.65 8.27 -13.42
CA SER A 116 15.24 7.90 -13.48
C SER A 116 14.38 9.16 -13.39
N ILE A 117 13.20 9.13 -13.97
CA ILE A 117 12.22 10.20 -13.91
C ILE A 117 10.83 9.61 -13.76
N GLN A 118 10.03 10.22 -12.89
CA GLN A 118 8.61 9.89 -12.70
C GLN A 118 7.81 11.18 -12.68
N SER A 119 6.55 11.11 -13.09
CA SER A 119 5.59 12.22 -12.99
C SER A 119 4.46 11.85 -12.05
N SER A 120 4.05 12.78 -11.20
CA SER A 120 2.90 12.61 -10.30
C SER A 120 2.12 13.91 -10.22
N PRO A 121 0.82 13.89 -10.61
CA PRO A 121 0.11 12.82 -11.33
C PRO A 121 0.63 12.63 -12.78
N THR A 122 0.42 11.44 -13.35
CA THR A 122 0.78 11.13 -14.74
C THR A 122 -0.21 11.69 -15.77
N SER A 123 -1.39 12.13 -15.29
CA SER A 123 -2.41 12.78 -16.11
C SER A 123 -2.96 14.00 -15.39
N ILE A 124 -3.20 15.08 -16.13
CA ILE A 124 -3.71 16.36 -15.64
C ILE A 124 -4.76 16.91 -16.62
N SER A 125 -5.63 17.79 -16.13
CA SER A 125 -6.44 18.65 -17.01
C SER A 125 -5.60 19.82 -17.54
N GLU A 126 -6.05 20.47 -18.60
CA GLU A 126 -5.40 21.69 -19.08
C GLU A 126 -5.39 22.78 -18.00
N GLY A 127 -4.20 23.26 -17.67
CA GLY A 127 -3.98 24.27 -16.62
C GLY A 127 -3.62 23.71 -15.24
N GLU A 128 -3.71 22.40 -15.04
CA GLU A 128 -3.24 21.74 -13.83
C GLU A 128 -1.74 21.43 -13.87
N SER A 129 -1.19 21.06 -12.72
CA SER A 129 0.24 20.80 -12.57
C SER A 129 0.54 19.33 -12.32
N SER A 130 1.68 18.86 -12.79
CA SER A 130 2.30 17.60 -12.41
C SER A 130 3.70 17.85 -11.86
N THR A 131 4.15 17.05 -10.91
CA THR A 131 5.51 17.11 -10.36
C THR A 131 6.36 16.02 -10.98
N LEU A 132 7.45 16.42 -11.66
CA LEU A 132 8.49 15.51 -12.12
C LEU A 132 9.47 15.27 -10.99
N THR A 133 9.73 14.02 -10.64
CA THR A 133 10.76 13.61 -9.68
C THR A 133 11.87 12.89 -10.44
N VAL A 134 13.08 13.44 -10.37
CA VAL A 134 14.26 12.90 -11.06
C VAL A 134 15.29 12.48 -10.03
N THR A 135 15.82 11.28 -10.16
CA THR A 135 16.96 10.79 -9.37
C THR A 135 18.11 10.45 -10.32
N ALA A 136 19.31 10.93 -10.01
CA ALA A 136 20.50 10.68 -10.81
C ALA A 136 21.70 10.31 -9.94
N GLY A 137 22.58 9.47 -10.46
CA GLY A 137 23.85 9.07 -9.85
C GLY A 137 25.00 9.22 -10.81
N ASN A 138 26.19 9.52 -10.31
CA ASN A 138 27.44 9.71 -11.09
C ASN A 138 27.35 10.79 -12.19
N ALA A 139 26.40 11.68 -12.08
CA ALA A 139 26.18 12.78 -13.03
C ALA A 139 26.90 14.06 -12.57
N THR A 140 27.29 14.86 -13.56
CA THR A 140 27.79 16.24 -13.36
C THR A 140 26.74 17.26 -13.77
N GLN A 141 25.78 16.85 -14.60
CA GLN A 141 24.66 17.66 -15.07
C GLN A 141 23.43 16.78 -15.28
N VAL A 142 22.26 17.31 -14.93
CA VAL A 142 20.96 16.70 -15.20
C VAL A 142 20.05 17.75 -15.85
N THR A 143 19.50 17.41 -16.99
CA THR A 143 18.57 18.28 -17.73
C THR A 143 17.29 17.50 -18.04
N VAL A 144 16.15 18.11 -17.87
CA VAL A 144 14.85 17.58 -18.29
C VAL A 144 14.33 18.41 -19.45
N SER A 145 14.00 17.75 -20.55
CA SER A 145 13.40 18.39 -21.73
C SER A 145 12.03 17.82 -22.03
N GLY A 146 11.04 18.68 -22.27
CA GLY A 146 9.70 18.29 -22.67
C GLY A 146 9.55 18.29 -24.20
N SER A 147 8.69 17.42 -24.72
CA SER A 147 8.29 17.41 -26.13
C SER A 147 7.56 18.69 -26.55
N ASP A 148 7.10 19.48 -25.59
CA ASP A 148 6.54 20.84 -25.74
C ASP A 148 7.59 21.94 -25.90
N GLY A 149 8.89 21.59 -25.88
CA GLY A 149 10.01 22.51 -25.96
C GLY A 149 10.47 23.08 -24.64
N SER A 150 9.83 22.72 -23.52
CA SER A 150 10.27 23.12 -22.17
C SER A 150 11.60 22.46 -21.81
N THR A 151 12.43 23.17 -21.00
CA THR A 151 13.72 22.64 -20.54
C THR A 151 14.00 23.11 -19.11
N TYR A 152 14.45 22.18 -18.26
CA TYR A 152 14.75 22.43 -16.84
C TYR A 152 16.11 21.82 -16.49
N ASN A 153 16.93 22.61 -15.77
CA ASN A 153 18.20 22.13 -15.25
C ASN A 153 18.05 21.80 -13.76
N LEU A 154 18.40 20.57 -13.40
CA LEU A 154 18.34 20.07 -12.02
C LEU A 154 19.75 19.95 -11.42
N GLN A 155 19.80 19.68 -10.14
CA GLN A 155 21.06 19.35 -9.45
C GLN A 155 21.65 18.05 -10.03
N PRO A 156 22.96 17.82 -9.93
CA PRO A 156 23.59 16.59 -10.40
C PRO A 156 23.03 15.30 -9.80
N THR A 157 22.36 15.38 -8.66
CA THR A 157 21.68 14.27 -7.98
C THR A 157 20.22 14.10 -8.39
N GLY A 158 19.69 15.00 -9.23
CA GLY A 158 18.28 15.10 -9.59
C GLY A 158 17.55 16.18 -8.79
N GLY A 159 16.27 15.99 -8.55
CA GLY A 159 15.39 16.94 -7.86
C GLY A 159 13.96 16.86 -8.38
N THR A 160 13.13 17.79 -7.91
CA THR A 160 11.73 17.90 -8.34
C THR A 160 11.52 19.13 -9.21
N GLN A 161 10.61 19.03 -10.19
CA GLN A 161 10.20 20.14 -11.05
C GLN A 161 8.69 20.08 -11.28
N VAL A 162 7.99 21.14 -10.90
CA VAL A 162 6.55 21.27 -11.22
C VAL A 162 6.42 21.74 -12.68
N VAL A 163 5.54 21.08 -13.43
CA VAL A 163 5.25 21.37 -14.83
C VAL A 163 3.74 21.51 -15.06
N THR A 164 3.34 22.39 -15.98
CA THR A 164 1.95 22.66 -16.35
C THR A 164 1.81 22.64 -17.87
N PRO A 165 2.00 21.47 -18.51
CA PRO A 165 1.90 21.39 -19.96
C PRO A 165 0.46 21.63 -20.43
N SER A 166 0.28 22.33 -21.54
CA SER A 166 -1.03 22.57 -22.18
C SER A 166 -1.48 21.44 -23.11
N SER A 167 -0.64 20.45 -23.35
CA SER A 167 -0.92 19.25 -24.16
C SER A 167 -0.08 18.10 -23.62
N THR A 168 -0.49 16.86 -23.91
CA THR A 168 0.25 15.66 -23.52
C THR A 168 1.72 15.80 -23.90
N THR A 169 2.59 15.80 -22.90
CA THR A 169 4.02 16.09 -23.02
C THR A 169 4.85 14.94 -22.46
N THR A 170 5.79 14.46 -23.26
CA THR A 170 6.80 13.50 -22.81
C THR A 170 8.03 14.24 -22.33
N TYR A 171 8.43 14.02 -21.08
CA TYR A 171 9.63 14.58 -20.47
C TYR A 171 10.77 13.57 -20.51
N THR A 172 11.92 14.00 -20.98
CA THR A 172 13.16 13.22 -21.03
C THR A 172 14.16 13.82 -20.05
N ALA A 173 14.55 13.06 -19.04
CA ALA A 173 15.66 13.39 -18.17
C ALA A 173 16.95 12.84 -18.77
N GLU A 174 17.96 13.69 -18.93
CA GLU A 174 19.28 13.33 -19.43
C GLU A 174 20.33 13.67 -18.35
N ALA A 175 21.11 12.67 -17.97
CA ALA A 175 22.22 12.82 -17.03
C ALA A 175 23.55 12.64 -17.77
N THR A 176 24.43 13.62 -17.67
CA THR A 176 25.79 13.60 -18.25
C THR A 176 26.83 13.48 -17.14
N GLY A 177 27.82 12.65 -17.32
CA GLY A 177 28.89 12.44 -16.36
C GLY A 177 30.18 11.98 -17.02
N ALA A 178 31.25 11.83 -16.23
CA ALA A 178 32.58 11.42 -16.74
C ALA A 178 32.57 10.07 -17.45
N GLY A 179 31.60 9.20 -17.17
CA GLY A 179 31.42 7.87 -17.74
C GLY A 179 30.45 7.83 -18.94
N GLY A 180 29.97 8.95 -19.46
CA GLY A 180 29.02 9.04 -20.58
C GLY A 180 27.70 9.70 -20.21
N ASN A 181 26.61 9.33 -20.88
CA ASN A 181 25.27 9.85 -20.67
C ASN A 181 24.29 8.72 -20.37
N ALA A 182 23.20 9.05 -19.65
CA ALA A 182 22.05 8.19 -19.45
C ALA A 182 20.78 9.01 -19.66
N SER A 183 19.68 8.39 -20.11
CA SER A 183 18.39 9.05 -20.28
C SER A 183 17.24 8.16 -19.78
N ALA A 184 16.16 8.81 -19.31
CA ALA A 184 14.92 8.17 -18.93
C ALA A 184 13.74 9.11 -19.29
N THR A 185 12.57 8.54 -19.50
CA THR A 185 11.39 9.33 -19.92
C THR A 185 10.19 9.07 -19.03
N THR A 186 9.33 10.08 -18.92
CA THR A 186 7.97 9.97 -18.38
C THR A 186 7.02 10.82 -19.22
N THR A 187 5.74 10.49 -19.24
CA THR A 187 4.74 11.28 -19.96
C THR A 187 3.70 11.82 -19.00
N VAL A 188 3.40 13.11 -19.12
CA VAL A 188 2.24 13.75 -18.48
C VAL A 188 1.16 13.89 -19.54
N ALA A 189 0.09 13.12 -19.41
CA ALA A 189 -1.07 13.23 -20.29
C ALA A 189 -1.87 14.49 -19.90
N VAL A 190 -2.24 15.30 -20.89
CA VAL A 190 -3.14 16.46 -20.72
C VAL A 190 -4.42 16.18 -21.44
N GLY A 191 -5.52 16.08 -20.68
CA GLY A 191 -6.85 15.94 -21.26
C GLY A 191 -7.27 17.21 -22.00
N SER A 192 -7.88 17.05 -23.19
CA SER A 192 -8.50 18.15 -23.91
C SER A 192 -9.72 18.70 -23.14
N SER A 193 -10.26 19.83 -23.53
CA SER A 193 -11.40 20.57 -22.97
C SER A 193 -12.75 19.82 -22.91
N GLY A 194 -12.74 18.56 -22.71
CA GLY A 194 -13.82 17.64 -22.32
C GLY A 194 -13.48 16.85 -21.07
N GLY A 195 -12.23 16.62 -20.73
CA GLY A 195 -11.63 15.87 -19.63
C GLY A 195 -12.56 15.46 -18.47
N LEU A 196 -12.14 15.70 -17.26
CA LEU A 196 -12.94 15.41 -16.04
C LEU A 196 -14.34 16.04 -16.06
N GLN A 197 -14.50 17.19 -16.74
CA GLN A 197 -15.78 17.88 -16.88
C GLN A 197 -16.82 17.11 -17.71
N SER A 198 -16.43 16.07 -18.43
CA SER A 198 -17.35 15.15 -19.12
C SER A 198 -18.10 14.22 -18.17
N ILE A 199 -17.64 14.10 -16.93
CA ILE A 199 -18.29 13.29 -15.88
C ILE A 199 -19.30 14.15 -15.13
N ASN A 200 -20.58 13.87 -15.27
CA ASN A 200 -21.65 14.56 -14.54
C ASN A 200 -22.10 13.80 -13.28
N HIS A 201 -21.88 12.49 -13.27
CA HIS A 201 -22.29 11.63 -12.15
C HIS A 201 -21.14 10.69 -11.76
N VAL A 202 -20.82 10.66 -10.49
CA VAL A 202 -19.90 9.74 -9.87
C VAL A 202 -20.66 8.81 -8.95
N ILE A 203 -20.53 7.52 -9.14
CA ILE A 203 -21.11 6.50 -8.28
C ILE A 203 -19.97 5.76 -7.61
N PHE A 204 -20.03 5.61 -6.30
CA PHE A 204 -19.06 4.82 -5.54
C PHE A 204 -19.79 3.76 -4.72
N MET A 205 -19.36 2.52 -4.80
CA MET A 205 -19.92 1.40 -4.06
C MET A 205 -18.82 0.61 -3.37
N LEU A 206 -19.03 0.28 -2.11
CA LEU A 206 -18.18 -0.59 -1.34
C LEU A 206 -18.95 -1.86 -0.95
N GLN A 207 -18.38 -3.03 -1.28
CA GLN A 207 -18.75 -4.34 -0.77
C GLN A 207 -17.89 -4.69 0.46
N GLU A 208 -18.04 -5.91 0.99
CA GLU A 208 -17.42 -6.27 2.25
C GLU A 208 -16.47 -7.47 2.16
N ASN A 209 -15.30 -7.21 2.66
CA ASN A 209 -14.29 -7.99 3.33
C ASN A 209 -13.60 -9.06 2.46
N HIS A 210 -13.06 -8.65 1.32
CA HIS A 210 -12.21 -9.53 0.51
C HIS A 210 -10.93 -8.84 0.04
N SER A 211 -9.80 -9.56 0.12
CA SER A 211 -8.54 -9.08 -0.44
C SER A 211 -8.51 -9.19 -1.96
N PHE A 212 -7.60 -8.42 -2.57
CA PHE A 212 -7.41 -8.46 -4.02
C PHE A 212 -7.03 -9.86 -4.52
N ASP A 213 -6.11 -10.53 -3.85
CA ASP A 213 -5.68 -11.86 -4.26
C ASP A 213 -6.76 -12.93 -4.07
N ASN A 214 -7.60 -12.80 -3.05
CA ASN A 214 -8.70 -13.71 -2.82
C ASN A 214 -9.68 -13.73 -4.01
N TYR A 215 -9.94 -12.56 -4.63
CA TYR A 215 -10.86 -12.44 -5.75
C TYR A 215 -10.17 -12.35 -7.10
N PHE A 216 -9.20 -11.47 -7.26
CA PHE A 216 -8.57 -11.13 -8.54
C PHE A 216 -7.14 -11.66 -8.70
N GLY A 217 -6.65 -12.44 -7.73
CA GLY A 217 -5.31 -13.03 -7.81
C GLY A 217 -5.08 -13.88 -9.06
N MET A 218 -6.14 -14.47 -9.63
CA MET A 218 -6.10 -15.26 -10.87
C MET A 218 -6.64 -14.52 -12.11
N LEU A 219 -6.76 -13.18 -12.03
CA LEU A 219 -7.31 -12.39 -13.12
C LEU A 219 -6.41 -12.39 -14.36
N ASN A 220 -5.09 -12.37 -14.17
CA ASN A 220 -4.13 -12.27 -15.28
C ASN A 220 -4.23 -13.44 -16.29
N PRO A 221 -4.23 -14.74 -15.88
CA PRO A 221 -4.42 -15.84 -16.80
C PRO A 221 -5.74 -15.76 -17.58
N TYR A 222 -6.81 -15.32 -16.92
CA TYR A 222 -8.12 -15.16 -17.56
C TYR A 222 -8.07 -14.08 -18.65
N ARG A 223 -7.45 -12.93 -18.36
CA ARG A 223 -7.27 -11.84 -19.33
C ARG A 223 -6.44 -12.27 -20.53
N VAL A 224 -5.33 -12.96 -20.29
CA VAL A 224 -4.44 -13.46 -21.36
C VAL A 224 -5.18 -14.49 -22.24
N SER A 225 -5.90 -15.43 -21.65
CA SER A 225 -6.61 -16.48 -22.39
C SER A 225 -7.74 -15.94 -23.27
N ASN A 226 -8.28 -14.76 -22.95
CA ASN A 226 -9.33 -14.10 -23.72
C ASN A 226 -8.81 -12.98 -24.63
N GLY A 227 -7.49 -12.69 -24.62
CA GLY A 227 -6.90 -11.57 -25.37
C GLY A 227 -7.26 -10.20 -24.81
N TRP A 228 -7.62 -10.11 -23.52
CA TRP A 228 -8.03 -8.88 -22.83
C TRP A 228 -6.93 -8.29 -21.94
N ASN A 229 -5.69 -8.56 -22.26
CA ASN A 229 -4.52 -8.01 -21.61
C ASN A 229 -3.80 -6.95 -22.46
N VAL A 230 -4.36 -6.56 -23.58
CA VAL A 230 -3.81 -5.51 -24.47
C VAL A 230 -4.81 -4.37 -24.54
N GLY A 231 -4.37 -3.17 -24.18
CA GLY A 231 -5.19 -1.96 -24.25
C GLY A 231 -5.36 -1.39 -25.66
N ASP A 232 -6.24 -0.40 -25.81
CA ASP A 232 -6.45 0.31 -27.09
C ASP A 232 -5.19 1.05 -27.57
N ASP A 233 -4.26 1.32 -26.68
CA ASP A 233 -2.93 1.90 -26.97
C ASP A 233 -1.91 0.86 -27.45
N GLY A 234 -2.30 -0.40 -27.54
CA GLY A 234 -1.44 -1.53 -27.90
C GLY A 234 -0.46 -1.98 -26.81
N GLN A 235 -0.55 -1.42 -25.60
CA GLN A 235 0.27 -1.85 -24.48
C GLN A 235 -0.30 -3.11 -23.83
N VAL A 236 0.60 -3.95 -23.30
CA VAL A 236 0.23 -5.11 -22.52
C VAL A 236 0.11 -4.69 -21.06
N TYR A 237 -1.06 -4.90 -20.49
CA TYR A 237 -1.35 -4.64 -19.08
C TYR A 237 -1.47 -5.94 -18.31
N THR A 238 -0.55 -6.16 -17.38
CA THR A 238 -0.54 -7.33 -16.48
C THR A 238 -1.06 -6.93 -15.10
N VAL A 239 -1.75 -7.85 -14.46
CA VAL A 239 -2.19 -7.70 -13.08
C VAL A 239 -1.15 -8.38 -12.19
N ASP A 240 -0.72 -7.74 -11.11
CA ASP A 240 0.10 -8.38 -10.09
C ASP A 240 -0.78 -9.25 -9.18
N GLY A 241 -0.98 -10.47 -9.62
CA GLY A 241 -1.77 -11.50 -8.95
C GLY A 241 -0.90 -12.64 -8.42
N ILE A 242 -1.55 -13.76 -8.13
CA ILE A 242 -0.92 -14.95 -7.54
C ILE A 242 -0.64 -16.07 -8.55
N ASP A 243 -0.95 -15.89 -9.83
CA ASP A 243 -0.85 -16.93 -10.86
C ASP A 243 0.57 -17.55 -10.97
N ASN A 244 1.59 -16.80 -10.64
CA ASN A 244 2.98 -17.26 -10.58
C ASN A 244 3.49 -17.52 -9.15
N LYS A 245 2.63 -17.46 -8.13
CA LYS A 245 2.95 -17.52 -6.70
C LYS A 245 2.20 -18.64 -5.95
N LEU A 246 1.56 -19.58 -6.64
CA LEU A 246 0.71 -20.61 -6.05
C LEU A 246 1.42 -21.57 -5.08
N ASN A 247 2.76 -21.54 -5.03
CA ASN A 247 3.54 -22.27 -4.04
C ASN A 247 3.69 -21.53 -2.70
N THR A 248 3.20 -20.29 -2.60
CA THR A 248 3.23 -19.54 -1.35
C THR A 248 2.36 -20.24 -0.32
N SER A 249 2.84 -20.30 0.91
CA SER A 249 2.12 -20.95 2.01
C SER A 249 2.32 -20.18 3.31
N ASN A 250 1.31 -20.21 4.17
CA ASN A 250 1.40 -19.81 5.56
C ASN A 250 1.33 -21.05 6.46
N VAL A 251 1.80 -20.92 7.70
CA VAL A 251 1.89 -22.04 8.64
C VAL A 251 0.95 -21.79 9.81
N ASN A 252 0.11 -22.77 10.13
CA ASN A 252 -0.77 -22.70 11.29
C ASN A 252 -0.02 -22.94 12.61
N ASP A 253 -0.73 -22.88 13.76
CA ASP A 253 -0.13 -23.04 15.10
C ASP A 253 0.40 -24.44 15.35
N GLU A 254 -0.13 -25.44 14.70
CA GLU A 254 0.34 -26.83 14.75
C GLU A 254 1.55 -27.09 13.85
N GLY A 255 2.04 -26.08 13.12
CA GLY A 255 3.18 -26.21 12.21
C GLY A 255 2.83 -26.79 10.85
N VAL A 256 1.55 -26.84 10.49
CA VAL A 256 1.09 -27.33 9.18
C VAL A 256 1.18 -26.21 8.16
N SER A 257 1.87 -26.44 7.05
CA SER A 257 1.98 -25.50 5.94
C SER A 257 0.74 -25.59 5.05
N ILE A 258 0.07 -24.47 4.87
CA ILE A 258 -1.15 -24.33 4.05
C ILE A 258 -0.77 -23.51 2.80
N PRO A 259 -0.69 -24.11 1.61
CA PRO A 259 -0.44 -23.39 0.37
C PRO A 259 -1.68 -22.63 -0.10
N LEU A 260 -1.49 -21.70 -1.04
CA LEU A 260 -2.61 -21.12 -1.79
C LEU A 260 -3.41 -22.22 -2.51
N PHE A 261 -4.74 -22.16 -2.41
CA PHE A 261 -5.61 -23.12 -3.06
C PHE A 261 -6.90 -22.50 -3.56
N LYS A 262 -7.47 -23.09 -4.61
CA LYS A 262 -8.76 -22.66 -5.12
C LYS A 262 -9.88 -23.09 -4.19
N LEU A 263 -10.68 -22.15 -3.73
CA LEU A 263 -11.87 -22.41 -2.92
C LEU A 263 -12.89 -23.24 -3.69
N LYS A 264 -13.56 -24.14 -2.97
CA LYS A 264 -14.66 -24.98 -3.48
C LYS A 264 -16.00 -24.57 -2.88
N SER A 265 -15.97 -23.77 -1.81
CA SER A 265 -17.15 -23.17 -1.18
C SER A 265 -17.31 -21.73 -1.65
N THR A 266 -18.53 -21.27 -1.81
CA THR A 266 -18.85 -19.85 -2.04
C THR A 266 -19.21 -19.12 -0.75
N CYS A 267 -19.20 -19.84 0.37
CA CYS A 267 -19.33 -19.28 1.72
C CYS A 267 -18.05 -19.63 2.48
N ILE A 268 -17.39 -18.66 3.03
CA ILE A 268 -16.26 -18.85 3.94
C ILE A 268 -16.57 -18.26 5.30
N ASP A 269 -15.96 -18.81 6.34
CA ASP A 269 -16.00 -18.23 7.67
C ASP A 269 -15.15 -16.96 7.70
N ASP A 270 -15.45 -16.06 8.63
CA ASP A 270 -14.72 -14.83 8.85
C ASP A 270 -13.26 -15.12 9.26
N ASP A 271 -12.32 -14.39 8.71
CA ASP A 271 -10.90 -14.48 9.03
C ASP A 271 -10.47 -13.46 10.08
N SER A 272 -11.33 -12.49 10.35
CA SER A 272 -11.07 -11.30 11.12
C SER A 272 -10.01 -10.37 10.52
N SER A 273 -10.19 -9.09 10.72
CA SER A 273 -9.37 -8.02 10.12
C SER A 273 -9.27 -6.80 11.04
N ALA A 274 -9.48 -7.01 12.35
CA ALA A 274 -9.24 -5.94 13.30
C ALA A 274 -7.82 -5.41 13.16
N TRP A 275 -7.60 -4.17 13.57
CA TRP A 275 -6.34 -3.45 13.36
C TRP A 275 -5.08 -4.27 13.67
N LEU A 276 -5.02 -4.89 14.84
CA LEU A 276 -3.84 -5.66 15.21
C LEU A 276 -3.78 -7.04 14.55
N GLU A 277 -4.90 -7.62 14.20
CA GLU A 277 -4.97 -8.84 13.39
C GLU A 277 -4.36 -8.61 12.02
N SER A 278 -4.72 -7.50 11.37
CA SER A 278 -4.09 -7.08 10.11
C SER A 278 -2.58 -6.84 10.25
N TYR A 279 -2.11 -6.33 11.38
CA TYR A 279 -0.67 -6.28 11.68
C TYR A 279 -0.06 -7.67 11.83
N GLY A 280 -0.78 -8.59 12.44
CA GLY A 280 -0.40 -10.00 12.57
C GLY A 280 -0.25 -10.70 11.23
N ASP A 281 -1.09 -10.37 10.26
CA ASP A 281 -1.02 -10.90 8.89
C ASP A 281 0.30 -10.56 8.19
N VAL A 282 0.81 -9.34 8.40
CA VAL A 282 2.10 -8.89 7.83
C VAL A 282 3.28 -9.61 8.47
N ASN A 283 3.24 -9.85 9.76
CA ASN A 283 4.26 -10.61 10.46
C ASN A 283 3.69 -11.28 11.71
N ARG A 284 3.60 -12.59 11.65
CA ARG A 284 2.98 -13.44 12.67
C ARG A 284 3.48 -13.21 14.10
N TYR A 285 4.75 -12.89 14.27
CA TYR A 285 5.41 -12.88 15.58
C TYR A 285 6.01 -11.55 15.98
N ASN A 286 5.96 -10.55 15.13
CA ASN A 286 6.68 -9.31 15.38
C ASN A 286 5.83 -8.09 15.02
N PHE A 287 5.32 -7.41 16.04
CA PHE A 287 4.53 -6.18 15.93
C PHE A 287 5.37 -4.91 16.09
N LEU A 288 6.70 -5.03 16.15
CA LEU A 288 7.57 -3.87 16.22
C LEU A 288 7.57 -3.08 14.91
N THR A 289 7.77 -1.78 15.00
CA THR A 289 7.84 -0.88 13.85
C THR A 289 8.95 -1.22 12.86
N THR A 290 9.94 -1.99 13.29
CA THR A 290 11.07 -2.45 12.48
C THR A 290 10.96 -3.92 12.06
N ARG A 291 9.76 -4.51 12.20
CA ARG A 291 9.53 -5.91 11.83
C ARG A 291 9.81 -6.15 10.35
N PRO A 292 10.38 -7.29 9.96
CA PRO A 292 10.42 -7.67 8.56
C PRO A 292 9.01 -7.95 8.04
N ILE A 293 8.78 -7.65 6.77
CA ILE A 293 7.56 -7.98 6.06
C ILE A 293 7.66 -9.42 5.60
N LEU A 294 6.83 -10.30 6.15
CA LEU A 294 6.85 -11.74 5.87
C LEU A 294 5.56 -12.22 5.19
N MET A 295 4.44 -11.53 5.41
CA MET A 295 3.11 -11.93 4.92
C MET A 295 2.76 -13.37 5.34
N ASP A 296 3.09 -13.74 6.58
CA ASP A 296 3.06 -15.12 7.07
C ASP A 296 2.04 -15.37 8.19
N GLY A 297 1.22 -14.36 8.54
CA GLY A 297 0.30 -14.44 9.66
C GLY A 297 -1.14 -14.82 9.33
N PHE A 298 -1.58 -14.77 8.09
CA PHE A 298 -2.99 -14.92 7.71
C PHE A 298 -3.65 -16.20 8.23
N VAL A 299 -3.01 -17.35 8.03
CA VAL A 299 -3.54 -18.63 8.55
C VAL A 299 -3.60 -18.62 10.08
N HIS A 300 -2.58 -18.03 10.71
CA HIS A 300 -2.49 -17.94 12.15
C HIS A 300 -3.61 -17.07 12.75
N VAL A 301 -3.87 -15.90 12.17
CA VAL A 301 -4.95 -14.99 12.58
C VAL A 301 -6.30 -15.67 12.39
N ALA A 302 -6.58 -16.24 11.22
CA ALA A 302 -7.80 -16.94 10.93
C ALA A 302 -8.04 -18.15 11.85
N GLU A 303 -6.99 -18.90 12.18
CA GLU A 303 -7.02 -19.99 13.12
C GLU A 303 -7.33 -19.52 14.53
N GLY A 304 -6.64 -18.47 15.01
CA GLY A 304 -6.84 -17.88 16.34
C GLY A 304 -8.26 -17.36 16.51
N PHE A 305 -8.79 -16.66 15.52
CA PHE A 305 -10.16 -16.19 15.49
C PHE A 305 -11.16 -17.35 15.59
N ALA A 306 -11.01 -18.39 14.74
CA ALA A 306 -11.88 -19.55 14.76
C ALA A 306 -11.85 -20.30 16.10
N LYS A 307 -10.66 -20.50 16.68
CA LYS A 307 -10.49 -21.14 17.99
C LYS A 307 -11.13 -20.33 19.12
N SER A 308 -10.97 -19.00 19.10
CA SER A 308 -11.59 -18.09 20.05
C SER A 308 -13.10 -18.13 19.97
N CYS A 309 -13.66 -18.06 18.79
CA CYS A 309 -15.07 -18.15 18.54
C CYS A 309 -15.68 -19.46 19.06
N VAL A 310 -15.06 -20.60 18.75
CA VAL A 310 -15.53 -21.92 19.22
C VAL A 310 -15.50 -22.00 20.73
N ALA A 311 -14.45 -21.45 21.38
CA ALA A 311 -14.31 -21.45 22.83
C ALA A 311 -15.36 -20.57 23.53
N SER A 312 -15.63 -19.39 23.01
CA SER A 312 -16.59 -18.42 23.57
C SER A 312 -18.04 -18.72 23.25
N LYS A 313 -18.30 -19.53 22.21
CA LYS A 313 -19.64 -19.80 21.63
C LYS A 313 -20.36 -18.53 21.15
N THR A 314 -19.59 -17.54 20.71
CA THR A 314 -20.09 -16.23 20.29
C THR A 314 -20.22 -16.07 18.79
N CYS A 315 -19.64 -17.02 18.01
CA CYS A 315 -19.71 -16.95 16.55
C CYS A 315 -21.06 -17.39 16.03
N SER A 316 -21.65 -16.64 15.16
CA SER A 316 -22.81 -17.02 14.37
C SER A 316 -22.35 -17.90 13.20
N GLY A 317 -22.85 -19.15 13.12
CA GLY A 317 -22.42 -20.10 12.10
C GLY A 317 -21.21 -20.94 12.57
N GLY A 318 -21.26 -22.24 12.38
CA GLY A 318 -20.18 -23.09 12.92
C GLY A 318 -18.89 -22.94 12.14
N PHE A 319 -17.85 -22.41 12.76
CA PHE A 319 -16.48 -22.51 12.24
C PHE A 319 -16.09 -23.97 12.12
N THR A 320 -16.05 -24.48 10.93
CA THR A 320 -15.61 -25.84 10.63
C THR A 320 -14.13 -25.88 10.24
N ASP A 321 -13.59 -24.75 9.80
CA ASP A 321 -12.17 -24.56 9.52
C ASP A 321 -11.45 -23.94 10.71
N VAL A 322 -11.27 -24.70 11.77
CA VAL A 322 -10.51 -24.29 12.96
C VAL A 322 -9.00 -24.26 12.75
N ALA A 323 -8.51 -24.65 11.60
CA ALA A 323 -7.10 -24.62 11.23
C ALA A 323 -6.71 -23.35 10.42
N GLY A 324 -7.67 -22.46 10.16
CA GLY A 324 -7.43 -21.20 9.45
C GLY A 324 -7.07 -21.33 7.98
N GLN A 325 -7.35 -22.50 7.37
CA GLN A 325 -6.96 -22.79 5.99
C GLN A 325 -7.61 -21.84 4.98
N ARG A 326 -8.85 -21.40 5.25
CA ARG A 326 -9.64 -20.51 4.40
C ARG A 326 -8.92 -19.22 4.04
N ALA A 327 -8.04 -18.72 4.92
CA ALA A 327 -7.25 -17.54 4.65
C ALA A 327 -6.35 -17.65 3.40
N MET A 328 -5.93 -18.86 3.03
CA MET A 328 -5.12 -19.11 1.83
C MET A 328 -5.99 -19.46 0.60
N GLY A 329 -7.30 -19.38 0.72
CA GLY A 329 -8.22 -19.67 -0.35
C GLY A 329 -8.37 -18.51 -1.34
N TYR A 330 -8.52 -18.83 -2.63
CA TYR A 330 -8.83 -17.84 -3.66
C TYR A 330 -9.96 -18.31 -4.56
N TYR A 331 -10.69 -17.35 -5.15
CA TYR A 331 -11.68 -17.59 -6.19
C TYR A 331 -11.09 -17.35 -7.58
N ASP A 332 -11.80 -17.84 -8.60
CA ASP A 332 -11.51 -17.56 -9.99
C ASP A 332 -12.81 -17.35 -10.79
N GLN A 333 -12.69 -17.22 -12.10
CA GLN A 333 -13.79 -16.99 -13.03
C GLN A 333 -14.85 -18.11 -13.02
N THR A 334 -14.63 -19.25 -12.39
CA THR A 334 -15.64 -20.31 -12.32
C THR A 334 -16.73 -20.01 -11.28
N PHE A 335 -16.43 -19.14 -10.32
CA PHE A 335 -17.36 -18.59 -9.35
C PHE A 335 -17.72 -17.13 -9.69
N LEU A 336 -16.72 -16.30 -9.91
CA LEU A 336 -16.83 -14.85 -10.08
C LEU A 336 -16.76 -14.46 -11.57
N ASN A 337 -17.53 -15.13 -12.42
CA ASN A 337 -17.44 -14.94 -13.87
C ASN A 337 -17.82 -13.54 -14.33
N TYR A 338 -18.77 -12.89 -13.65
CA TYR A 338 -19.19 -11.53 -13.96
C TYR A 338 -18.09 -10.53 -13.56
N TYR A 339 -17.55 -10.65 -12.36
CA TYR A 339 -16.47 -9.76 -11.88
C TYR A 339 -15.22 -9.91 -12.74
N TYR A 340 -14.81 -11.13 -13.08
CA TYR A 340 -13.67 -11.38 -13.96
C TYR A 340 -13.85 -10.76 -15.34
N TYR A 341 -15.05 -10.86 -15.91
CA TYR A 341 -15.38 -10.22 -17.17
C TYR A 341 -15.28 -8.70 -17.04
N MET A 342 -15.98 -8.10 -16.08
CA MET A 342 -16.02 -6.63 -15.90
C MET A 342 -14.64 -6.05 -15.63
N ALA A 343 -13.86 -6.65 -14.72
CA ALA A 343 -12.50 -6.26 -14.40
C ALA A 343 -11.53 -6.40 -15.58
N SER A 344 -11.84 -7.30 -16.53
CA SER A 344 -11.03 -7.49 -17.73
C SER A 344 -11.41 -6.56 -18.86
N GLN A 345 -12.67 -6.19 -19.00
CA GLN A 345 -13.13 -5.28 -20.05
C GLN A 345 -12.81 -3.83 -19.74
N PHE A 346 -13.14 -3.41 -18.52
CA PHE A 346 -12.90 -2.05 -18.03
C PHE A 346 -11.50 -1.92 -17.44
N ALA A 347 -11.35 -1.13 -16.39
CA ALA A 347 -10.08 -0.91 -15.76
C ALA A 347 -10.09 -1.35 -14.28
N VAL A 348 -8.93 -1.80 -13.82
CA VAL A 348 -8.66 -2.16 -12.44
C VAL A 348 -7.36 -1.51 -11.96
N SER A 349 -7.16 -1.46 -10.66
CA SER A 349 -5.83 -1.19 -10.08
C SER A 349 -5.39 -2.41 -9.26
N ASP A 350 -4.15 -2.82 -9.43
CA ASP A 350 -3.51 -3.81 -8.55
C ASP A 350 -2.70 -3.15 -7.43
N ARG A 351 -2.96 -1.85 -7.19
CA ARG A 351 -2.41 -1.04 -6.10
C ARG A 351 -3.49 -0.19 -5.42
N TRP A 352 -4.70 -0.70 -5.36
CA TRP A 352 -5.82 -0.09 -4.65
C TRP A 352 -5.95 -0.72 -3.27
N PHE A 353 -5.71 0.06 -2.24
CA PHE A 353 -5.68 -0.37 -0.85
C PHE A 353 -6.91 0.14 -0.09
N SER A 354 -7.32 -0.56 0.96
CA SER A 354 -8.24 0.02 1.93
C SER A 354 -7.56 1.14 2.72
N PRO A 355 -8.32 2.16 3.18
CA PRO A 355 -7.71 3.35 3.79
C PRO A 355 -6.94 3.10 5.07
N VAL A 356 -7.34 2.13 5.87
CA VAL A 356 -6.70 1.78 7.13
C VAL A 356 -6.65 0.26 7.30
N SER A 357 -5.64 -0.21 8.03
CA SER A 357 -5.45 -1.63 8.35
C SER A 357 -6.36 -2.01 9.53
N SER A 358 -7.67 -2.02 9.29
CA SER A 358 -8.69 -2.29 10.29
C SER A 358 -9.99 -2.74 9.61
N LYS A 359 -11.08 -2.83 10.38
CA LYS A 359 -12.41 -3.27 9.96
C LYS A 359 -13.21 -2.24 9.19
N SER A 360 -14.47 -2.58 8.87
CA SER A 360 -15.38 -1.81 8.02
C SER A 360 -15.63 -0.39 8.53
N ALA A 361 -15.99 -0.18 9.81
CA ALA A 361 -16.30 1.16 10.31
C ALA A 361 -15.12 2.13 10.20
N PRO A 362 -13.90 1.82 10.68
CA PRO A 362 -12.74 2.68 10.48
C PRO A 362 -12.44 2.98 9.01
N ASN A 363 -12.55 1.99 8.12
CA ASN A 363 -12.30 2.16 6.69
C ASN A 363 -13.34 3.07 6.02
N ARG A 364 -14.62 2.93 6.34
CA ARG A 364 -15.69 3.78 5.79
C ARG A 364 -15.61 5.19 6.35
N ILE A 365 -15.31 5.35 7.65
CA ILE A 365 -15.04 6.66 8.24
C ILE A 365 -13.86 7.34 7.54
N ALA A 366 -12.74 6.64 7.36
CA ALA A 366 -11.59 7.16 6.65
C ALA A 366 -11.94 7.52 5.19
N THR A 367 -12.72 6.68 4.51
CA THR A 367 -13.21 6.97 3.15
C THR A 367 -13.97 8.28 3.09
N PHE A 368 -14.99 8.45 3.94
CA PHE A 368 -15.85 9.64 3.89
C PHE A 368 -15.16 10.93 4.32
N THR A 369 -14.13 10.82 5.16
CA THR A 369 -13.42 11.95 5.77
C THR A 369 -12.10 12.32 5.08
N GLY A 370 -11.82 11.74 3.92
CA GLY A 370 -10.54 11.99 3.23
C GLY A 370 -9.32 11.37 3.94
N GLY A 371 -9.54 10.33 4.75
CA GLY A 371 -8.47 9.59 5.41
C GLY A 371 -8.32 9.83 6.91
N THR A 372 -9.19 10.65 7.52
CA THR A 372 -9.18 10.86 8.96
C THR A 372 -10.09 9.87 9.67
N THR A 373 -9.58 9.18 10.66
CA THR A 373 -10.36 8.31 11.56
C THR A 373 -10.53 8.90 12.95
N GLN A 374 -9.75 9.91 13.29
CA GLN A 374 -9.66 10.51 14.64
C GLN A 374 -9.45 9.46 15.74
N GLY A 375 -8.64 8.44 15.47
CA GLY A 375 -8.34 7.37 16.41
C GLY A 375 -9.24 6.13 16.30
N LEU A 376 -10.17 6.11 15.37
CA LEU A 376 -11.05 4.95 15.12
C LEU A 376 -10.38 3.93 14.17
N VAL A 377 -9.14 3.61 14.38
CA VAL A 377 -8.38 2.65 13.57
C VAL A 377 -8.46 1.22 14.09
N PHE A 378 -8.89 1.06 15.32
CA PHE A 378 -9.16 -0.23 15.95
C PHE A 378 -10.67 -0.47 16.00
N ASP A 379 -11.05 -1.71 16.14
CA ASP A 379 -12.44 -2.08 16.36
C ASP A 379 -12.88 -1.66 17.79
N PRO A 380 -13.83 -0.72 17.94
CA PRO A 380 -14.28 -0.27 19.25
C PRO A 380 -15.22 -1.27 19.96
N GLY A 381 -15.13 -2.55 19.64
CA GLY A 381 -15.91 -3.64 20.24
C GLY A 381 -17.10 -4.10 19.38
N SER A 382 -17.56 -3.28 18.47
CA SER A 382 -18.46 -3.61 17.37
C SER A 382 -18.20 -2.60 16.27
N ASP A 383 -17.71 -3.06 15.15
CA ASP A 383 -17.35 -2.23 14.00
C ASP A 383 -18.53 -1.49 13.39
N ASP A 384 -19.75 -1.91 13.70
CA ASP A 384 -20.97 -1.30 13.20
C ASP A 384 -21.51 -0.18 14.10
N HIS A 385 -20.89 0.13 15.25
CA HIS A 385 -21.49 0.91 16.31
C HIS A 385 -20.49 1.83 17.02
N VAL A 386 -19.91 2.76 16.29
CA VAL A 386 -19.10 3.82 16.89
C VAL A 386 -19.97 4.91 17.49
N ALA A 387 -19.47 5.60 18.51
CA ALA A 387 -20.14 6.80 19.02
C ALA A 387 -20.18 7.88 17.93
N PRO A 388 -21.29 8.65 17.82
CA PRO A 388 -21.38 9.68 16.79
C PRO A 388 -20.22 10.64 16.81
N VAL A 389 -19.59 10.81 15.65
CA VAL A 389 -18.42 11.67 15.45
C VAL A 389 -18.83 12.96 14.73
N ASN A 390 -18.06 14.01 14.92
CA ASN A 390 -18.27 15.29 14.27
C ASN A 390 -17.04 15.66 13.44
N ILE A 391 -16.81 14.88 12.41
CA ILE A 391 -15.69 15.04 11.47
C ILE A 391 -16.29 15.49 10.13
N PRO A 392 -15.72 16.50 9.44
CA PRO A 392 -16.13 16.86 8.08
C PRO A 392 -16.00 15.67 7.13
N THR A 393 -16.94 15.55 6.22
CA THR A 393 -16.95 14.51 5.19
C THR A 393 -17.21 15.09 3.82
N ILE A 394 -16.95 14.32 2.78
CA ILE A 394 -17.24 14.70 1.39
C ILE A 394 -18.71 15.14 1.19
N PHE A 395 -19.65 14.46 1.80
CA PHE A 395 -21.07 14.82 1.67
C PHE A 395 -21.36 16.21 2.26
N GLN A 396 -20.70 16.58 3.35
CA GLN A 396 -20.82 17.92 3.94
C GLN A 396 -20.19 18.99 3.05
N GLU A 397 -19.08 18.68 2.39
CA GLU A 397 -18.49 19.58 1.41
C GLU A 397 -19.38 19.79 0.18
N LEU A 398 -20.00 18.71 -0.30
CA LEU A 398 -20.96 18.77 -1.41
C LEU A 398 -22.19 19.60 -1.03
N ASP A 399 -22.72 19.47 0.20
CA ASP A 399 -23.78 20.33 0.71
C ASP A 399 -23.36 21.81 0.71
N ASN A 400 -22.17 22.11 1.20
CA ASN A 400 -21.64 23.47 1.24
C ASN A 400 -21.45 24.07 -0.17
N ALA A 401 -21.15 23.22 -1.15
CA ALA A 401 -20.99 23.59 -2.55
C ALA A 401 -22.30 23.58 -3.35
N ASN A 402 -23.43 23.21 -2.73
CA ASN A 402 -24.72 22.99 -3.36
C ASN A 402 -24.67 21.97 -4.51
N VAL A 403 -23.87 20.93 -4.34
CA VAL A 403 -23.76 19.79 -5.26
C VAL A 403 -24.64 18.66 -4.76
N SER A 404 -25.45 18.09 -5.66
CA SER A 404 -26.37 17.01 -5.29
C SER A 404 -25.63 15.73 -4.96
N TRP A 405 -26.04 15.09 -3.87
CA TRP A 405 -25.53 13.78 -3.47
C TRP A 405 -26.62 12.89 -2.87
N LYS A 406 -26.42 11.58 -2.92
CA LYS A 406 -27.32 10.61 -2.31
C LYS A 406 -26.60 9.34 -1.91
N VAL A 407 -26.93 8.80 -0.73
CA VAL A 407 -26.55 7.46 -0.29
C VAL A 407 -27.71 6.52 -0.46
N TYR A 408 -27.51 5.44 -1.18
CA TYR A 408 -28.50 4.39 -1.39
C TYR A 408 -28.17 3.20 -0.50
N TYR A 409 -29.04 2.88 0.44
CA TYR A 409 -28.87 1.71 1.32
C TYR A 409 -29.61 0.49 0.76
N SER A 410 -28.98 -0.68 0.91
CA SER A 410 -29.51 -1.96 0.43
C SER A 410 -30.25 -2.75 1.50
N ALA A 411 -29.97 -2.49 2.76
CA ALA A 411 -30.54 -3.20 3.91
C ALA A 411 -30.97 -2.22 5.00
N VAL A 412 -31.72 -2.74 5.94
CA VAL A 412 -32.02 -2.04 7.20
C VAL A 412 -31.46 -2.85 8.35
N ASP A 413 -30.84 -2.14 9.24
CA ASP A 413 -30.22 -2.67 10.42
C ASP A 413 -31.10 -2.53 11.66
N GLY A 414 -30.89 -3.40 12.66
CA GLY A 414 -31.55 -3.34 13.96
C GLY A 414 -30.98 -2.28 14.89
N TYR A 415 -29.97 -1.53 14.51
CA TYR A 415 -29.19 -0.69 15.39
C TYR A 415 -29.57 0.78 15.36
N CYS A 416 -29.60 1.33 16.56
CA CYS A 416 -29.69 2.72 16.80
C CYS A 416 -28.61 3.10 17.82
N LEU A 417 -27.72 4.00 17.46
CA LEU A 417 -26.62 4.41 18.33
C LEU A 417 -27.09 4.93 19.68
N ALA A 418 -26.34 4.65 20.73
CA ALA A 418 -26.60 5.15 22.07
C ALA A 418 -26.64 6.69 22.06
N GLY A 419 -27.77 7.26 22.54
CA GLY A 419 -27.99 8.71 22.51
C GLY A 419 -28.70 9.24 21.26
N ASN A 420 -29.09 8.37 20.37
CA ASN A 420 -29.83 8.68 19.15
C ASN A 420 -31.35 8.80 19.41
N PRO A 421 -32.09 9.65 18.67
CA PRO A 421 -33.53 9.82 18.85
C PRO A 421 -34.36 8.64 18.37
N CYS A 422 -33.79 7.53 18.01
CA CYS A 422 -34.47 6.34 17.51
C CYS A 422 -35.42 5.68 18.52
N GLY A 423 -35.58 6.12 19.72
CA GLY A 423 -36.44 5.51 20.74
C GLY A 423 -36.05 4.08 21.13
N SER A 424 -36.27 3.74 22.35
CA SER A 424 -35.97 2.39 22.87
C SER A 424 -36.82 1.34 22.16
N GLY A 425 -36.23 0.55 21.27
CA GLY A 425 -36.73 -0.77 21.05
C GLY A 425 -37.19 -1.21 19.68
N SER A 426 -36.87 -0.54 18.59
CA SER A 426 -37.15 -1.12 17.28
C SER A 426 -36.22 -0.51 16.24
N GLY A 427 -35.04 -1.05 16.17
CA GLY A 427 -34.13 -0.80 15.10
C GLY A 427 -34.65 -1.33 13.79
N ASN A 428 -34.89 -0.48 12.87
CA ASN A 428 -35.01 -0.73 11.44
C ASN A 428 -34.59 0.55 10.76
N TYR A 429 -33.33 0.95 10.94
CA TYR A 429 -32.76 2.11 10.29
C TYR A 429 -32.06 1.70 9.01
N PRO A 430 -31.87 2.62 8.06
CA PRO A 430 -31.00 2.38 6.94
C PRO A 430 -29.63 1.88 7.41
N ALA A 431 -29.18 0.76 6.87
CA ALA A 431 -27.80 0.29 7.07
C ALA A 431 -26.88 1.20 6.26
N THR A 432 -26.37 2.24 6.92
CA THR A 432 -25.43 3.21 6.36
C THR A 432 -24.52 3.76 7.44
N TYR A 433 -23.24 3.85 7.15
CA TYR A 433 -22.25 4.45 8.05
C TYR A 433 -22.39 5.97 8.22
N LEU A 434 -23.28 6.63 7.48
CA LEU A 434 -23.64 8.02 7.78
C LEU A 434 -24.26 8.22 9.17
N ILE A 435 -24.77 7.14 9.76
CA ILE A 435 -25.33 7.17 11.13
C ILE A 435 -24.26 7.53 12.17
N ASP A 436 -23.01 7.23 11.90
CA ASP A 436 -21.87 7.50 12.78
C ASP A 436 -21.53 9.00 12.86
N PHE A 437 -22.03 9.80 11.96
CA PHE A 437 -21.75 11.22 11.90
C PHE A 437 -22.95 12.06 12.32
N THR A 438 -22.77 12.89 13.35
CA THR A 438 -23.82 13.77 13.88
C THR A 438 -24.45 14.70 12.82
N TYR A 439 -23.63 15.09 11.82
CA TYR A 439 -24.09 15.99 10.75
C TYR A 439 -25.28 15.42 9.97
N TYR A 440 -25.33 14.10 9.74
CA TYR A 440 -26.35 13.45 8.90
C TYR A 440 -27.61 13.06 9.66
N HIS A 441 -27.63 13.18 10.97
CA HIS A 441 -28.82 12.90 11.76
C HIS A 441 -30.02 13.74 11.31
N LYS A 442 -29.80 14.94 10.76
CA LYS A 442 -30.86 15.78 10.17
C LYS A 442 -31.52 15.13 8.96
N TYR A 443 -30.84 14.31 8.20
CA TYR A 443 -31.34 13.59 7.03
C TYR A 443 -31.89 12.22 7.37
N LEU A 444 -31.30 11.56 8.34
CA LEU A 444 -31.70 10.23 8.82
C LEU A 444 -32.92 10.30 9.75
N TYR A 445 -33.08 11.42 10.47
CA TYR A 445 -34.10 11.61 11.51
C TYR A 445 -34.86 12.89 11.30
N ALA A 446 -35.32 13.17 10.09
CA ALA A 446 -36.03 14.40 9.75
C ALA A 446 -37.26 14.65 10.60
N ASN A 447 -37.78 13.60 11.25
CA ASN A 447 -38.82 13.72 12.30
C ASN A 447 -38.30 13.09 13.61
N PRO A 448 -37.68 13.86 14.52
CA PRO A 448 -37.09 13.32 15.75
C PRO A 448 -38.14 12.73 16.72
N THR A 449 -39.42 12.94 16.50
CA THR A 449 -40.46 12.34 17.33
C THR A 449 -41.06 11.07 16.74
N HIS A 450 -40.74 10.72 15.51
CA HIS A 450 -41.30 9.61 14.73
C HIS A 450 -42.84 9.57 14.69
N ALA A 451 -43.50 10.58 15.21
CA ALA A 451 -44.95 10.62 15.40
C ALA A 451 -45.74 10.71 14.08
N ALA A 452 -45.09 11.11 12.99
CA ALA A 452 -45.71 11.22 11.67
C ALA A 452 -45.29 10.11 10.71
N CYS A 453 -44.33 9.28 11.06
CA CYS A 453 -43.94 8.13 10.26
C CYS A 453 -44.82 6.94 10.56
N THR A 454 -45.85 6.75 9.76
CA THR A 454 -46.85 5.69 9.95
C THR A 454 -46.42 4.34 9.39
N GLY A 455 -45.26 4.22 8.75
CA GLY A 455 -44.75 2.99 8.16
C GLY A 455 -44.00 2.15 9.18
N THR A 456 -44.56 1.01 9.56
CA THR A 456 -43.91 0.00 10.41
C THR A 456 -43.28 -1.13 9.60
N THR A 457 -43.34 -1.06 8.28
CA THR A 457 -42.86 -2.11 7.38
C THR A 457 -41.44 -1.81 6.94
N LYS A 458 -40.63 -2.85 6.89
CA LYS A 458 -39.24 -2.75 6.44
C LYS A 458 -39.16 -2.19 5.02
N PRO A 459 -38.14 -1.38 4.69
CA PRO A 459 -37.90 -1.02 3.31
C PRO A 459 -37.82 -2.29 2.48
N SER A 460 -38.53 -2.30 1.38
CA SER A 460 -38.51 -3.42 0.49
C SER A 460 -37.23 -3.38 -0.35
N SER A 461 -36.54 -4.51 -0.47
CA SER A 461 -35.50 -4.70 -1.49
C SER A 461 -36.11 -4.90 -2.90
N VAL A 462 -37.43 -4.82 -3.02
CA VAL A 462 -38.13 -4.96 -4.30
C VAL A 462 -37.89 -3.71 -5.14
N VAL A 463 -37.37 -3.91 -6.33
CA VAL A 463 -37.19 -2.83 -7.32
C VAL A 463 -38.53 -2.13 -7.59
N GLY A 464 -38.53 -0.81 -7.45
CA GLY A 464 -39.75 0.01 -7.66
C GLY A 464 -40.51 0.40 -6.39
N ASP A 465 -40.13 -0.12 -5.21
CA ASP A 465 -40.72 0.35 -3.96
C ASP A 465 -40.07 1.66 -3.53
N THR A 466 -40.84 2.73 -3.54
CA THR A 466 -40.41 4.09 -3.16
C THR A 466 -40.95 4.52 -1.79
N SER A 467 -41.44 3.55 -1.00
CA SER A 467 -42.01 3.85 0.32
C SER A 467 -40.95 4.37 1.28
N ASN A 468 -41.21 5.50 1.91
CA ASN A 468 -40.37 6.06 2.96
C ASN A 468 -40.86 5.66 4.34
N TYR A 469 -40.37 4.55 4.85
CA TYR A 469 -40.84 3.98 6.12
C TYR A 469 -40.24 4.65 7.36
N PHE A 470 -39.13 5.39 7.22
CA PHE A 470 -38.34 5.91 8.35
C PHE A 470 -38.42 7.44 8.48
N CYS A 471 -39.20 8.13 7.64
CA CYS A 471 -39.17 9.58 7.55
C CYS A 471 -37.77 10.15 7.29
N ILE A 472 -36.95 9.43 6.56
CA ILE A 472 -35.67 9.92 6.09
C ILE A 472 -35.87 10.93 4.97
N ASP A 473 -34.89 11.82 4.80
CA ASP A 473 -34.86 12.69 3.62
C ASP A 473 -34.37 11.90 2.41
N THR A 474 -35.28 11.39 1.60
CA THR A 474 -34.96 10.58 0.42
C THR A 474 -34.24 11.33 -0.70
N ASN A 475 -34.04 12.64 -0.57
CA ASN A 475 -33.14 13.37 -1.46
C ASN A 475 -31.67 13.10 -1.14
N HIS A 476 -31.35 12.65 0.09
CA HIS A 476 -29.98 12.40 0.56
C HIS A 476 -29.74 10.95 0.97
N VAL A 477 -30.72 10.29 1.60
CA VAL A 477 -30.60 8.88 2.01
C VAL A 477 -31.84 8.14 1.53
N ALA A 478 -31.69 7.15 0.69
CA ALA A 478 -32.79 6.48 0.03
C ALA A 478 -32.56 4.96 -0.09
N PRO A 479 -33.61 4.14 -0.14
CA PRO A 479 -33.44 2.74 -0.44
C PRO A 479 -32.89 2.51 -1.86
N LEU A 480 -32.14 1.44 -2.05
CA LEU A 480 -31.50 1.09 -3.33
C LEU A 480 -32.51 1.02 -4.50
N THR A 481 -33.77 0.77 -4.22
CA THR A 481 -34.84 0.82 -5.25
C THR A 481 -34.94 2.21 -5.90
N MET A 482 -34.63 3.28 -5.17
CA MET A 482 -34.62 4.62 -5.74
C MET A 482 -33.43 4.87 -6.66
N TYR A 483 -32.29 4.18 -6.47
CA TYR A 483 -31.19 4.22 -7.43
C TYR A 483 -31.65 3.80 -8.85
N PHE A 484 -32.37 2.70 -8.94
CA PHE A 484 -32.91 2.23 -10.21
C PHE A 484 -33.92 3.21 -10.80
N ASN A 485 -34.73 3.84 -9.96
CA ASN A 485 -35.66 4.89 -10.40
C ASN A 485 -34.93 6.14 -10.89
N ASP A 486 -33.89 6.59 -10.16
CA ASP A 486 -33.09 7.75 -10.55
C ASP A 486 -32.38 7.50 -11.90
N LEU A 487 -31.83 6.30 -12.11
CA LEU A 487 -31.26 5.89 -13.40
C LEU A 487 -32.30 5.91 -14.54
N ASN A 488 -33.50 5.37 -14.29
CA ASN A 488 -34.54 5.29 -15.31
C ASN A 488 -35.12 6.66 -15.67
N ASN A 489 -35.12 7.60 -14.72
CA ASN A 489 -35.71 8.93 -14.89
C ASN A 489 -34.67 10.00 -15.29
N GLY A 490 -33.38 9.68 -15.33
CA GLY A 490 -32.32 10.66 -15.59
C GLY A 490 -32.18 11.68 -14.45
N THR A 491 -32.31 11.23 -13.21
CA THR A 491 -32.27 12.07 -11.99
C THR A 491 -31.19 11.64 -11.00
N LEU A 492 -30.18 10.92 -11.49
CA LEU A 492 -29.04 10.52 -10.67
C LEU A 492 -28.33 11.78 -10.13
N PRO A 493 -27.99 11.86 -8.84
CA PRO A 493 -27.26 13.00 -8.31
C PRO A 493 -25.81 13.05 -8.81
N SER A 494 -25.15 14.18 -8.62
CA SER A 494 -23.74 14.36 -9.01
C SER A 494 -22.82 13.35 -8.32
N PHE A 495 -23.06 13.08 -7.02
CA PHE A 495 -22.37 12.02 -6.30
C PHE A 495 -23.36 11.04 -5.67
N SER A 496 -23.18 9.76 -5.93
CA SER A 496 -23.94 8.66 -5.38
C SER A 496 -23.02 7.73 -4.61
N PHE A 497 -23.40 7.36 -3.39
CA PHE A 497 -22.74 6.26 -2.69
C PHE A 497 -23.73 5.11 -2.51
N ILE A 498 -23.31 3.89 -2.75
CA ILE A 498 -24.15 2.69 -2.58
C ILE A 498 -23.56 1.87 -1.43
N GLU A 499 -24.33 1.73 -0.36
CA GLU A 499 -24.00 0.83 0.74
C GLU A 499 -24.30 -0.62 0.35
N SER A 500 -23.43 -1.52 0.78
CA SER A 500 -23.65 -2.94 0.65
C SER A 500 -24.90 -3.42 1.40
N GLY A 501 -25.36 -4.63 1.07
CA GLY A 501 -26.54 -5.18 1.70
C GLY A 501 -26.22 -5.99 2.96
N SER A 502 -25.79 -5.31 4.04
CA SER A 502 -25.37 -5.89 5.31
C SER A 502 -26.10 -7.21 5.66
N GLY A 503 -25.36 -8.33 5.71
CA GLY A 503 -25.87 -9.67 6.02
C GLY A 503 -26.79 -10.29 4.96
N LEU A 504 -26.96 -9.65 3.78
CA LEU A 504 -27.83 -10.14 2.70
C LEU A 504 -27.08 -10.46 1.41
N ASN A 505 -26.26 -9.53 0.93
CA ASN A 505 -25.55 -9.61 -0.35
C ASN A 505 -24.29 -8.73 -0.38
N ASP A 506 -23.70 -8.48 0.76
CA ASP A 506 -22.47 -7.71 0.97
C ASP A 506 -21.21 -8.54 0.74
N GLU A 507 -21.34 -9.86 0.63
CA GLU A 507 -20.25 -10.83 0.47
C GLU A 507 -19.41 -11.05 1.73
N HIS A 508 -19.76 -10.44 2.85
CA HIS A 508 -19.00 -10.53 4.10
C HIS A 508 -18.78 -12.00 4.51
N PRO A 509 -17.52 -12.43 4.73
CA PRO A 509 -17.23 -13.75 5.30
C PRO A 509 -17.92 -13.94 6.66
N GLY A 510 -18.32 -15.18 6.96
CA GLY A 510 -18.96 -15.50 8.25
C GLY A 510 -20.45 -15.22 8.35
N SER A 511 -21.05 -14.51 7.39
CA SER A 511 -22.50 -14.26 7.36
C SER A 511 -23.32 -15.42 6.79
N ALA A 512 -22.67 -16.54 6.46
CA ALA A 512 -23.25 -17.73 5.83
C ALA A 512 -23.91 -17.45 4.46
N GLN A 513 -23.64 -16.32 3.85
CA GLN A 513 -24.08 -15.98 2.51
C GLN A 513 -23.05 -16.38 1.44
N SER A 514 -23.58 -16.71 0.27
CA SER A 514 -22.75 -17.04 -0.88
C SER A 514 -22.25 -15.76 -1.56
N VAL A 515 -20.96 -15.67 -1.88
CA VAL A 515 -20.38 -14.60 -2.72
C VAL A 515 -21.10 -14.46 -4.07
N LEU A 516 -21.74 -15.53 -4.56
CA LEU A 516 -22.57 -15.49 -5.78
C LEU A 516 -23.80 -14.60 -5.63
N ASN A 517 -24.34 -14.47 -4.41
CA ASN A 517 -25.47 -13.56 -4.15
C ASN A 517 -25.04 -12.10 -4.27
N GLY A 518 -23.86 -11.77 -3.72
CA GLY A 518 -23.28 -10.44 -3.83
C GLY A 518 -22.93 -10.09 -5.28
N GLU A 519 -22.21 -10.97 -5.98
CA GLU A 519 -21.92 -10.77 -7.40
C GLU A 519 -23.20 -10.56 -8.23
N SER A 520 -24.26 -11.32 -7.94
CA SER A 520 -25.55 -11.17 -8.63
C SER A 520 -26.23 -9.84 -8.32
N ALA A 521 -26.10 -9.34 -7.08
CA ALA A 521 -26.66 -8.04 -6.68
C ALA A 521 -25.88 -6.90 -7.36
N VAL A 522 -24.56 -6.95 -7.34
CA VAL A 522 -23.70 -5.98 -8.02
C VAL A 522 -23.92 -5.99 -9.53
N ALA A 523 -24.05 -7.18 -10.14
CA ALA A 523 -24.35 -7.31 -11.56
C ALA A 523 -25.66 -6.61 -11.93
N ARG A 524 -26.70 -6.71 -11.10
CA ARG A 524 -27.96 -6.00 -11.32
C ARG A 524 -27.78 -4.46 -11.26
N ILE A 525 -26.97 -3.97 -10.32
CA ILE A 525 -26.68 -2.55 -10.16
C ILE A 525 -25.90 -2.02 -11.38
N LEU A 526 -24.82 -2.70 -11.75
CA LEU A 526 -23.96 -2.30 -12.86
C LEU A 526 -24.66 -2.43 -14.22
N ASN A 527 -25.45 -3.48 -14.45
CA ASN A 527 -26.18 -3.64 -15.70
C ASN A 527 -27.25 -2.54 -15.86
N ALA A 528 -27.95 -2.15 -14.77
CA ALA A 528 -28.86 -1.02 -14.80
C ALA A 528 -28.14 0.29 -15.13
N PHE A 529 -27.00 0.53 -14.54
CA PHE A 529 -26.14 1.68 -14.83
C PHE A 529 -25.73 1.71 -16.32
N MET A 530 -25.14 0.65 -16.81
CA MET A 530 -24.64 0.57 -18.19
C MET A 530 -25.74 0.72 -19.25
N THR A 531 -26.97 0.38 -18.92
CA THR A 531 -28.12 0.48 -19.85
C THR A 531 -28.93 1.76 -19.67
N SER A 532 -28.60 2.59 -18.69
CA SER A 532 -29.30 3.84 -18.43
C SER A 532 -28.87 4.97 -19.37
N SER A 533 -29.66 6.06 -19.39
CA SER A 533 -29.32 7.31 -20.08
C SER A 533 -28.12 8.03 -19.44
N GLU A 534 -27.83 7.73 -18.17
CA GLU A 534 -26.75 8.32 -17.40
C GLU A 534 -25.38 7.72 -17.74
N TRP A 535 -25.34 6.59 -18.46
CA TRP A 535 -24.09 5.95 -18.89
C TRP A 535 -23.15 6.93 -19.58
N LYS A 536 -23.66 7.76 -20.46
CA LYS A 536 -22.89 8.60 -21.39
C LYS A 536 -21.91 9.58 -20.73
N ASP A 537 -22.16 9.96 -19.45
CA ASP A 537 -21.46 11.00 -18.73
C ASP A 537 -21.25 10.66 -17.24
N SER A 538 -21.10 9.39 -16.93
CA SER A 538 -20.95 8.90 -15.57
C SER A 538 -19.74 7.98 -15.40
N VAL A 539 -19.30 7.84 -14.15
CA VAL A 539 -18.33 6.83 -13.73
C VAL A 539 -18.83 6.08 -12.50
N PHE A 540 -18.61 4.79 -12.50
CA PHE A 540 -18.85 3.91 -11.37
C PHE A 540 -17.52 3.39 -10.85
N PHE A 541 -17.18 3.72 -9.61
CA PHE A 541 -16.11 3.11 -8.84
C PHE A 541 -16.68 2.01 -7.96
N PHE A 542 -16.19 0.81 -8.13
CA PHE A 542 -16.56 -0.35 -7.32
C PHE A 542 -15.34 -0.82 -6.54
N SER A 543 -15.49 -1.07 -5.25
CA SER A 543 -14.42 -1.65 -4.42
C SER A 543 -14.99 -2.39 -3.21
N TYR A 544 -14.11 -2.85 -2.34
CA TYR A 544 -14.39 -3.44 -1.03
C TYR A 544 -13.85 -2.50 0.04
N ASP A 545 -14.51 -2.44 1.18
CA ASP A 545 -14.13 -1.52 2.25
C ASP A 545 -12.82 -1.91 2.94
N GLU A 546 -12.56 -3.23 3.05
CA GLU A 546 -11.34 -3.78 3.64
C GLU A 546 -10.98 -5.18 3.07
N GLY A 547 -9.78 -5.68 3.42
CA GLY A 547 -9.28 -6.97 2.94
C GLY A 547 -9.87 -8.20 3.63
N GLY A 548 -10.51 -8.06 4.79
CA GLY A 548 -11.27 -9.13 5.46
C GLY A 548 -10.47 -10.28 6.06
N GLY A 549 -9.14 -10.26 5.99
CA GLY A 549 -8.26 -11.32 6.48
C GLY A 549 -7.86 -12.43 5.50
N PRO A 550 -8.51 -12.66 4.33
CA PRO A 550 -7.93 -13.51 3.29
C PRO A 550 -6.58 -12.99 2.78
N TYR A 551 -5.70 -13.90 2.42
CA TYR A 551 -4.33 -13.62 1.99
C TYR A 551 -4.25 -12.60 0.84
N ASP A 552 -3.32 -11.67 0.96
CA ASP A 552 -2.80 -10.85 -0.12
C ASP A 552 -1.27 -10.92 -0.11
N HIS A 553 -0.64 -11.07 -1.28
CA HIS A 553 0.82 -11.14 -1.34
C HIS A 553 1.50 -9.77 -1.31
N VAL A 554 0.76 -8.70 -1.55
CA VAL A 554 1.28 -7.33 -1.54
C VAL A 554 1.04 -6.71 -0.16
N PRO A 555 2.10 -6.35 0.55
CA PRO A 555 1.95 -5.69 1.85
C PRO A 555 1.34 -4.30 1.70
N PRO A 556 0.76 -3.76 2.79
CA PRO A 556 0.32 -2.37 2.82
C PRO A 556 1.40 -1.39 2.37
N VAL A 557 0.99 -0.34 1.66
CA VAL A 557 1.92 0.69 1.16
C VAL A 557 2.47 1.49 2.33
N PRO A 558 3.80 1.78 2.38
CA PRO A 558 4.34 2.68 3.38
C PRO A 558 3.76 4.08 3.21
N GLY A 559 3.41 4.72 4.29
CA GLY A 559 2.79 6.04 4.25
C GLY A 559 2.87 6.76 5.57
N HIS A 560 3.33 6.10 6.63
CA HIS A 560 3.55 6.73 7.91
C HIS A 560 4.75 6.14 8.66
N SER A 561 5.26 6.92 9.62
CA SER A 561 6.57 6.70 10.23
C SER A 561 6.72 5.41 11.04
N ASN A 562 5.62 4.84 11.49
CA ASN A 562 5.62 3.63 12.31
C ASN A 562 5.34 2.37 11.49
N ASP A 563 5.24 2.51 10.20
CA ASP A 563 4.89 1.44 9.33
C ASP A 563 6.11 0.66 8.85
N ASN A 564 5.95 -0.64 8.70
CA ASN A 564 6.97 -1.53 8.20
C ASN A 564 6.51 -2.19 6.91
N THR A 565 6.21 -1.37 5.93
CA THR A 565 5.68 -1.77 4.63
C THR A 565 6.76 -1.74 3.55
N ASP A 566 6.45 -2.27 2.38
CA ASP A 566 7.38 -2.33 1.26
C ASP A 566 7.45 -0.98 0.51
N ALA A 567 8.55 -0.26 0.69
CA ALA A 567 8.78 1.03 0.05
C ALA A 567 8.83 0.97 -1.49
N SER A 568 9.04 -0.20 -2.09
CA SER A 568 9.05 -0.37 -3.55
C SER A 568 7.67 -0.20 -4.18
N LEU A 569 6.60 -0.32 -3.39
CA LEU A 569 5.21 -0.14 -3.85
C LEU A 569 4.79 1.33 -3.94
N GLY A 570 5.64 2.25 -3.51
CA GLY A 570 5.35 3.68 -3.47
C GLY A 570 4.90 4.15 -2.08
N THR A 571 4.44 5.39 -2.00
CA THR A 571 3.99 6.02 -0.75
C THR A 571 2.73 6.84 -0.98
N ILE A 572 1.86 6.88 0.04
CA ILE A 572 0.77 7.84 0.12
C ILE A 572 1.13 8.84 1.22
N PRO A 573 1.33 10.12 0.89
CA PRO A 573 1.71 11.14 1.87
C PRO A 573 0.66 11.32 2.98
N ASP A 574 1.13 11.83 4.11
CA ASP A 574 0.33 12.31 5.25
C ASP A 574 -0.51 11.28 6.01
N ILE A 575 -0.42 10.01 5.67
CA ILE A 575 -1.07 8.94 6.44
C ILE A 575 -0.55 8.87 7.89
N ALA A 576 0.67 9.34 8.14
CA ALA A 576 1.30 9.36 9.47
C ALA A 576 0.57 10.26 10.49
N THR A 577 -0.35 11.10 10.06
CA THR A 577 -1.09 12.00 10.97
C THR A 577 -2.25 11.32 11.69
N ILE A 578 -2.61 10.10 11.31
CA ILE A 578 -3.71 9.37 11.94
C ILE A 578 -3.27 8.90 13.33
N ALA A 579 -3.98 9.33 14.35
CA ALA A 579 -3.73 8.90 15.72
C ALA A 579 -4.14 7.44 15.91
N VAL A 580 -3.32 6.69 16.63
CA VAL A 580 -3.59 5.29 16.97
C VAL A 580 -4.02 5.21 18.43
N ASN A 581 -5.18 4.64 18.66
CA ASN A 581 -5.56 4.12 19.97
C ASN A 581 -5.28 2.63 19.96
N SER A 582 -4.34 2.19 20.79
CA SER A 582 -4.10 0.76 20.93
C SER A 582 -5.32 0.11 21.58
N ASP A 583 -5.91 -0.85 20.92
CA ASP A 583 -6.70 -1.86 21.58
C ASP A 583 -5.78 -2.66 22.52
N SER A 584 -6.28 -3.18 23.62
CA SER A 584 -5.49 -4.03 24.51
C SER A 584 -5.38 -5.43 23.91
N TYR A 585 -4.30 -5.66 23.22
CA TYR A 585 -4.11 -6.72 22.30
C TYR A 585 -2.85 -7.51 22.59
N GLU A 586 -2.88 -8.82 22.51
CA GLU A 586 -1.79 -9.69 22.90
C GLU A 586 -1.34 -10.57 21.74
N PRO A 587 -0.16 -10.29 21.13
CA PRO A 587 0.35 -11.07 20.02
C PRO A 587 0.67 -12.50 20.45
N CYS A 588 0.57 -13.42 19.52
CA CYS A 588 1.07 -14.77 19.68
C CYS A 588 2.57 -14.80 19.77
N LEU A 589 3.11 -15.39 20.80
CA LEU A 589 4.54 -15.60 20.92
C LEU A 589 4.99 -16.86 20.14
N PRO A 590 6.17 -16.82 19.50
CA PRO A 590 6.76 -18.01 18.90
C PRO A 590 6.92 -19.13 19.93
N SER A 591 6.86 -20.34 19.48
CA SER A 591 6.98 -21.57 20.25
C SER A 591 8.13 -21.51 21.26
N GLY A 592 7.83 -21.55 22.55
CA GLY A 592 8.82 -21.47 23.65
C GLY A 592 8.26 -20.74 24.87
N GLY A 593 7.33 -19.81 24.67
CA GLY A 593 6.32 -19.51 25.67
C GLY A 593 5.22 -20.56 25.55
N THR A 594 4.40 -20.75 26.50
CA THR A 594 3.19 -21.54 26.36
C THR A 594 2.36 -20.92 25.24
N ALA A 595 2.63 -21.33 24.01
CA ALA A 595 1.80 -21.01 22.85
C ALA A 595 0.42 -21.54 23.20
N THR A 596 -0.44 -20.64 23.56
CA THR A 596 -1.81 -20.98 23.78
C THR A 596 -2.47 -21.04 22.43
N LEU A 597 -3.38 -21.90 22.30
CA LEU A 597 -4.15 -22.24 21.11
C LEU A 597 -4.96 -21.06 20.51
N HIS A 598 -4.86 -19.87 21.10
CA HIS A 598 -5.67 -18.71 20.76
C HIS A 598 -4.77 -17.49 20.67
N CYS A 599 -4.20 -17.34 19.53
CA CYS A 599 -3.50 -16.12 19.21
C CYS A 599 -4.43 -15.13 18.51
N ASP A 600 -5.62 -15.01 18.97
CA ASP A 600 -6.33 -13.82 18.63
C ASP A 600 -5.83 -12.75 19.59
N LEU A 601 -5.63 -11.87 19.31
CA LEU A 601 -5.00 -10.71 19.53
C LEU A 601 -5.76 -9.72 20.46
N LYS A 602 -6.81 -10.12 21.17
CA LYS A 602 -7.49 -9.30 22.17
C LYS A 602 -7.06 -9.71 23.56
N SER A 603 -6.76 -8.77 24.44
CA SER A 603 -6.38 -9.04 25.84
C SER A 603 -7.42 -9.87 26.62
N SER A 604 -8.66 -9.89 26.13
CA SER A 604 -9.76 -10.70 26.68
C SER A 604 -9.82 -12.10 26.12
N SER A 605 -8.98 -12.45 25.14
CA SER A 605 -9.05 -13.73 24.47
C SER A 605 -8.49 -14.86 25.34
N PRO A 606 -9.08 -16.07 25.27
CA PRO A 606 -8.50 -17.21 25.94
C PRO A 606 -7.10 -17.45 25.41
N GLY A 607 -6.10 -17.24 26.24
CA GLY A 607 -4.71 -17.46 25.91
C GLY A 607 -3.86 -16.22 25.65
N ALA A 608 -4.47 -15.06 25.72
CA ALA A 608 -3.76 -13.80 25.73
C ALA A 608 -2.70 -13.75 26.85
N HIS A 609 -1.52 -13.22 26.54
CA HIS A 609 -0.40 -13.09 27.48
C HIS A 609 -0.30 -11.68 28.04
N SER A 610 -0.33 -11.59 29.38
CA SER A 610 -0.15 -10.33 30.09
C SER A 610 1.17 -9.65 29.69
N GLY A 611 1.09 -8.44 29.15
CA GLY A 611 2.23 -7.63 28.75
C GLY A 611 2.46 -7.49 27.26
N ASP A 612 1.87 -8.33 26.44
CA ASP A 612 2.04 -8.28 24.99
C ASP A 612 1.36 -7.04 24.38
N ALA A 613 0.22 -6.65 24.94
CA ALA A 613 -0.48 -5.43 24.54
C ALA A 613 0.37 -4.14 24.64
N ALA A 614 1.33 -4.11 25.55
CA ALA A 614 2.21 -2.95 25.70
C ALA A 614 3.15 -2.76 24.49
N ALA A 615 3.48 -3.82 23.78
CA ALA A 615 4.33 -3.76 22.59
C ALA A 615 3.60 -3.17 21.37
N ALA A 616 2.29 -3.32 21.32
CA ALA A 616 1.46 -2.79 20.23
C ALA A 616 1.00 -1.35 20.47
N SER A 617 1.17 -0.81 21.68
CA SER A 617 0.81 0.57 21.99
C SER A 617 1.58 1.58 21.18
N GLY A 618 0.88 2.53 20.58
CA GLY A 618 1.48 3.67 19.91
C GLY A 618 1.84 3.45 18.44
N PHE A 619 1.43 2.36 17.81
CA PHE A 619 1.53 2.24 16.36
C PHE A 619 0.63 3.28 15.68
N ALA A 620 1.14 3.94 14.66
CA ALA A 620 0.33 4.76 13.79
C ALA A 620 -0.53 3.89 12.86
N ALA A 621 -1.70 4.40 12.49
CA ALA A 621 -2.52 3.74 11.49
C ALA A 621 -1.80 3.70 10.15
N GLN A 622 -1.92 2.60 9.43
CA GLN A 622 -1.37 2.40 8.09
C GLN A 622 -2.48 2.03 7.13
N LEU A 623 -2.19 2.00 5.82
CA LEU A 623 -3.10 1.42 4.85
C LEU A 623 -3.38 -0.05 5.20
N GLY A 624 -4.57 -0.51 4.85
CA GLY A 624 -4.90 -1.93 4.85
C GLY A 624 -4.35 -2.64 3.61
N PHE A 625 -4.77 -3.87 3.41
CA PHE A 625 -4.40 -4.66 2.25
C PHE A 625 -5.09 -4.15 0.98
N ARG A 626 -4.64 -4.65 -0.16
CA ARG A 626 -5.31 -4.40 -1.43
C ARG A 626 -6.70 -5.01 -1.42
N VAL A 627 -7.62 -4.30 -2.04
CA VAL A 627 -9.01 -4.74 -2.21
C VAL A 627 -9.38 -4.84 -3.69
N PRO A 628 -10.30 -5.74 -4.06
CA PRO A 628 -10.81 -5.81 -5.43
C PRO A 628 -11.44 -4.47 -5.82
N ASN A 629 -11.24 -4.07 -7.07
CA ASN A 629 -11.78 -2.80 -7.55
C ASN A 629 -12.06 -2.86 -9.05
N MET A 630 -12.96 -1.99 -9.51
CA MET A 630 -13.26 -1.78 -10.93
C MET A 630 -13.65 -0.33 -11.16
N VAL A 631 -13.14 0.26 -12.24
CA VAL A 631 -13.56 1.58 -12.71
C VAL A 631 -14.32 1.40 -14.01
N ILE A 632 -15.60 1.77 -14.02
CA ILE A 632 -16.55 1.46 -15.10
C ILE A 632 -17.16 2.78 -15.60
N SER A 633 -16.91 3.13 -16.86
CA SER A 633 -17.35 4.38 -17.48
C SER A 633 -17.24 4.27 -18.99
N PRO A 634 -18.01 5.05 -19.77
CA PRO A 634 -17.77 5.17 -21.22
C PRO A 634 -16.38 5.67 -21.57
N PHE A 635 -15.75 6.42 -20.67
CA PHE A 635 -14.44 7.04 -20.86
C PHE A 635 -13.27 6.18 -20.38
N VAL A 636 -13.51 5.06 -19.71
CA VAL A 636 -12.44 4.21 -19.17
C VAL A 636 -11.70 3.51 -20.29
N ARG A 637 -10.36 3.48 -20.20
CA ARG A 637 -9.49 2.74 -21.10
C ARG A 637 -9.82 1.26 -21.06
N ARG A 638 -9.81 0.61 -22.20
CA ARG A 638 -10.05 -0.83 -22.29
C ARG A 638 -8.88 -1.61 -21.76
N HIS A 639 -9.18 -2.63 -20.98
CA HIS A 639 -8.20 -3.60 -20.48
C HIS A 639 -7.07 -2.95 -19.67
N TYR A 640 -7.30 -1.77 -19.10
CA TYR A 640 -6.29 -1.01 -18.40
C TYR A 640 -6.06 -1.56 -16.98
N VAL A 641 -4.79 -1.54 -16.54
CA VAL A 641 -4.40 -1.83 -15.16
C VAL A 641 -3.55 -0.68 -14.66
N SER A 642 -3.99 -0.04 -13.59
CA SER A 642 -3.18 0.97 -12.89
C SER A 642 -2.31 0.29 -11.85
N HIS A 643 -1.03 0.67 -11.82
CA HIS A 643 -0.05 0.26 -10.82
C HIS A 643 0.29 1.40 -9.84
N ILE A 644 -0.47 2.49 -9.89
CA ILE A 644 -0.27 3.63 -9.01
C ILE A 644 -0.88 3.30 -7.64
N PRO A 645 -0.12 3.39 -6.54
CA PRO A 645 -0.67 3.20 -5.21
C PRO A 645 -1.74 4.25 -4.89
N MET A 646 -2.88 3.79 -4.41
CA MET A 646 -4.01 4.63 -4.03
C MET A 646 -4.88 3.93 -2.99
N ASP A 647 -5.74 4.68 -2.34
CA ASP A 647 -6.81 4.15 -1.51
C ASP A 647 -8.16 4.79 -1.87
N HIS A 648 -9.21 4.45 -1.15
CA HIS A 648 -10.58 4.96 -1.40
C HIS A 648 -10.65 6.50 -1.43
N THR A 649 -9.75 7.20 -0.72
CA THR A 649 -9.76 8.67 -0.69
C THR A 649 -9.34 9.30 -2.01
N ALA A 650 -8.77 8.50 -2.94
CA ALA A 650 -8.57 8.94 -4.33
C ALA A 650 -9.91 9.21 -5.05
N VAL A 651 -10.97 8.45 -4.72
CA VAL A 651 -12.32 8.73 -5.24
C VAL A 651 -12.88 10.03 -4.64
N ILE A 652 -12.59 10.29 -3.37
CA ILE A 652 -12.98 11.55 -2.71
C ILE A 652 -12.32 12.74 -3.42
N LYS A 653 -11.01 12.69 -3.61
CA LYS A 653 -10.28 13.69 -4.41
C LYS A 653 -10.85 13.86 -5.82
N PHE A 654 -11.23 12.77 -6.48
CA PHE A 654 -11.86 12.83 -7.81
C PHE A 654 -13.18 13.59 -7.77
N VAL A 655 -14.02 13.36 -6.76
CA VAL A 655 -15.30 14.06 -6.53
C VAL A 655 -15.07 15.54 -6.25
N GLU A 656 -14.13 15.88 -5.36
CA GLU A 656 -13.73 17.25 -5.06
C GLU A 656 -13.28 17.98 -6.32
N ASN A 657 -12.31 17.42 -7.04
CA ASN A 657 -11.77 18.01 -8.26
C ASN A 657 -12.84 18.23 -9.32
N ARG A 658 -13.83 17.32 -9.40
CA ARG A 658 -14.88 17.42 -10.40
C ARG A 658 -15.94 18.43 -10.05
N PHE A 659 -16.38 18.49 -8.80
CA PHE A 659 -17.59 19.20 -8.41
C PHE A 659 -17.36 20.42 -7.53
N ILE A 660 -16.23 20.50 -6.84
CA ILE A 660 -15.95 21.57 -5.87
C ILE A 660 -14.80 22.45 -6.35
N GLY A 661 -13.65 21.83 -6.67
CA GLY A 661 -12.47 22.50 -7.18
C GLY A 661 -11.18 21.80 -6.78
N SER A 662 -10.19 21.84 -7.63
CA SER A 662 -8.92 21.11 -7.47
C SER A 662 -8.02 21.59 -6.33
N SER A 663 -8.41 22.64 -5.63
CA SER A 663 -7.70 23.14 -4.44
C SER A 663 -8.47 22.91 -3.13
N THR A 664 -9.60 22.23 -3.19
CA THR A 664 -10.42 21.92 -2.03
C THR A 664 -10.21 20.46 -1.66
N HIS A 665 -9.78 20.23 -0.43
CA HIS A 665 -9.49 18.90 0.07
C HIS A 665 -9.87 18.79 1.54
N LEU A 666 -10.46 17.66 1.92
CA LEU A 666 -10.81 17.35 3.31
C LEU A 666 -9.55 17.26 4.20
N THR A 667 -8.49 16.67 3.65
CA THR A 667 -7.24 16.42 4.36
C THR A 667 -6.03 16.57 3.43
N ALA A 668 -4.84 16.61 4.00
CA ALA A 668 -3.61 16.53 3.22
C ALA A 668 -3.42 15.13 2.57
N ARG A 669 -4.06 14.10 3.13
CA ARG A 669 -3.99 12.74 2.60
C ARG A 669 -4.76 12.59 1.30
N ASP A 670 -6.00 13.03 1.22
CA ASP A 670 -6.75 12.98 -0.03
C ASP A 670 -6.15 13.92 -1.09
N ALA A 671 -5.69 15.11 -0.67
CA ALA A 671 -4.94 16.01 -1.55
C ALA A 671 -3.73 15.34 -2.23
N ALA A 672 -3.07 14.43 -1.54
CA ALA A 672 -1.89 13.74 -2.03
C ALA A 672 -2.19 12.50 -2.88
N GLN A 673 -3.45 12.02 -2.91
CA GLN A 673 -3.85 10.85 -3.68
C GLN A 673 -3.68 11.03 -5.19
N SER A 674 -3.71 9.91 -5.92
CA SER A 674 -3.90 9.91 -7.37
C SER A 674 -5.20 10.66 -7.73
N ASN A 675 -5.20 11.38 -8.84
CA ASN A 675 -6.40 12.00 -9.39
C ASN A 675 -7.25 11.04 -10.24
N LEU A 676 -6.85 9.79 -10.36
CA LEU A 676 -7.48 8.70 -11.11
C LEU A 676 -7.62 8.95 -12.62
N LEU A 677 -7.05 10.02 -13.18
CA LEU A 677 -7.21 10.37 -14.59
C LEU A 677 -6.48 9.41 -15.53
N ASP A 678 -5.51 8.64 -15.03
CA ASP A 678 -4.82 7.59 -15.79
C ASP A 678 -5.78 6.47 -16.27
N PHE A 679 -6.91 6.27 -15.59
CA PHE A 679 -7.94 5.32 -16.00
C PHE A 679 -8.70 5.72 -17.26
N PHE A 680 -8.70 7.00 -17.65
CA PHE A 680 -9.63 7.55 -18.63
C PHE A 680 -8.99 7.91 -19.97
N ASP A 681 -9.80 7.78 -21.02
CA ASP A 681 -9.56 8.36 -22.34
C ASP A 681 -10.83 9.13 -22.75
N PHE A 682 -10.85 10.41 -22.40
CA PHE A 682 -11.98 11.30 -22.70
C PHE A 682 -12.06 11.67 -24.19
N THR A 683 -10.99 11.42 -24.95
CA THR A 683 -10.91 11.77 -26.37
C THR A 683 -11.61 10.75 -27.23
N ASN A 684 -11.33 9.47 -27.01
CA ASN A 684 -11.81 8.39 -27.86
C ASN A 684 -13.10 7.74 -27.37
N VAL A 685 -13.48 7.98 -26.09
CA VAL A 685 -14.67 7.41 -25.44
C VAL A 685 -14.76 5.90 -25.72
N PRO A 686 -13.83 5.09 -25.17
CA PRO A 686 -13.66 3.69 -25.57
C PRO A 686 -14.93 2.84 -25.46
N TRP A 687 -15.82 3.17 -24.51
CA TRP A 687 -17.04 2.46 -24.23
C TRP A 687 -18.30 3.30 -24.49
N ALA A 688 -18.33 4.08 -25.57
CA ALA A 688 -19.55 4.80 -25.97
C ALA A 688 -20.79 3.87 -25.98
N ASN A 689 -20.58 2.61 -26.34
CA ASN A 689 -21.54 1.52 -26.13
C ASN A 689 -20.95 0.52 -25.14
N PRO A 690 -21.60 0.28 -24.00
CA PRO A 690 -21.09 -0.66 -23.01
C PRO A 690 -21.11 -2.09 -23.53
N PRO A 691 -20.21 -2.97 -23.05
CA PRO A 691 -20.25 -4.39 -23.40
C PRO A 691 -21.46 -5.08 -22.76
N THR A 692 -21.82 -6.26 -23.26
CA THR A 692 -22.83 -7.11 -22.66
C THR A 692 -22.14 -8.15 -21.78
N PRO A 693 -22.21 -8.06 -20.45
CA PRO A 693 -21.57 -9.02 -19.59
C PRO A 693 -22.30 -10.38 -19.59
N PRO A 694 -21.61 -11.46 -19.23
CA PRO A 694 -22.25 -12.75 -18.97
C PRO A 694 -23.17 -12.65 -17.74
N ALA A 695 -24.18 -13.50 -17.67
CA ALA A 695 -24.95 -13.66 -16.45
C ALA A 695 -24.05 -14.22 -15.34
N PRO A 696 -24.17 -13.75 -14.08
CA PRO A 696 -23.44 -14.33 -12.97
C PRO A 696 -23.73 -15.81 -12.80
N VAL A 697 -22.74 -16.55 -12.34
CA VAL A 697 -22.91 -17.94 -11.92
C VAL A 697 -23.87 -17.99 -10.73
N THR A 698 -24.72 -19.00 -10.70
CA THR A 698 -25.65 -19.22 -9.60
C THR A 698 -25.42 -20.59 -8.97
N PRO A 699 -25.82 -20.83 -7.71
CA PRO A 699 -25.72 -22.14 -7.09
C PRO A 699 -26.37 -23.25 -7.95
N THR A 700 -27.49 -22.96 -8.60
CA THR A 700 -28.18 -23.91 -9.50
C THR A 700 -27.34 -24.22 -10.74
N SER A 701 -26.66 -23.23 -11.31
CA SER A 701 -25.81 -23.45 -12.49
C SER A 701 -24.54 -24.24 -12.19
N LEU A 702 -24.07 -24.22 -10.94
CA LEU A 702 -22.94 -25.04 -10.49
C LEU A 702 -23.30 -26.51 -10.31
N GLY A 703 -24.58 -26.82 -10.19
CA GLY A 703 -25.06 -28.21 -10.02
C GLY A 703 -24.82 -28.81 -8.64
N TYR A 704 -24.38 -28.04 -7.67
CA TYR A 704 -24.22 -28.44 -6.26
C TYR A 704 -24.48 -27.23 -5.35
N ASN A 705 -24.66 -27.49 -4.04
CA ASN A 705 -24.73 -26.39 -3.07
C ASN A 705 -23.34 -26.07 -2.58
N PRO A 706 -22.74 -24.97 -3.05
CA PRO A 706 -21.34 -24.63 -2.74
C PRO A 706 -21.15 -24.02 -1.34
N CYS A 707 -22.25 -23.74 -0.64
CA CYS A 707 -22.20 -23.12 0.69
C CYS A 707 -22.24 -24.20 1.77
N THR A 708 -21.29 -25.11 1.73
CA THR A 708 -21.13 -26.17 2.75
C THR A 708 -19.75 -26.02 3.40
N PRO A 709 -19.69 -26.07 4.74
CA PRO A 709 -18.44 -25.87 5.49
C PRO A 709 -17.32 -26.86 5.15
N ALA A 710 -17.65 -28.04 4.63
CA ALA A 710 -16.68 -29.10 4.34
C ALA A 710 -15.68 -28.78 3.21
N SER A 711 -15.75 -27.61 2.58
CA SER A 711 -14.95 -27.26 1.40
C SER A 711 -14.09 -25.99 1.57
N MET A 712 -13.83 -25.57 2.80
CA MET A 712 -13.00 -24.37 3.10
C MET A 712 -11.50 -24.67 3.15
N GLY A 713 -11.09 -25.90 2.89
CA GLY A 713 -9.68 -26.31 2.81
C GLY A 713 -9.29 -26.79 1.41
N PRO A 714 -8.00 -27.04 1.16
CA PRO A 714 -7.45 -27.47 -0.13
C PRO A 714 -7.97 -28.81 -0.65
#